data_c2ccb48ac645d056ca8a158210275985
#
_entry.id   c2ccb48ac645d056ca8a158210275985
#
_cell.length_a   1.000
_cell.length_b   1.000
_cell.length_c   1.000
_cell.angle_alpha   90.00
_cell.angle_beta   90.00
_cell.angle_gamma   90.00
#
_symmetry.space_group_name_H-M   'P 1'
#
loop_
_entity.id
_entity.type
_entity.pdbx_description
1 polymer ?
#
loop_
_entity_poly.entity_id
_entity_poly.type
_entity_poly.pdbx_seq_one_letter_code
_entity_poly.pdbx_strand_id
1 'polypeptide(L)'
;MSRRMLINAQRPEELRVAIVQGNILENYKVDVAEAGLTRGNIYRGVIASIQPSLNAAFIEYGAERHGFLAIQDVVPDAYYKQPRSSHPRIEEVLEKGKPIVVQVEKDPIGTKGAALTTSLSLAGRYLVLTPFEDTRGVSRKVEDEDTRKKLKGLANGLDLPDGCGVILRTNALGQTKITLNRDLSALLRLWKRVQTAAMQGRGTRLLYTDQDLILQALRDYLDSSIEEVLVDDDEAFEKAKAYIEAFMPRSKTRLIRYAERIPLFSRYDLETQIDRIYERRVDLPSGGSIVIDATEALTAIDVNSGRSTRAATQEETALNTNVEAAAEVARQLRLRDIGGIVVVDFIDMRSAKGQRKVEKVLKDAMKVDKARSTVGRISPNGLLEINRQRIQQALQLRTHRPCPTCNGVGRLASEEMVCLSLLRRIEARAATGSIQGARISLHPELADALQNHYRRELADIESELSVEIEIIATAGLHRPDERIEWQKRDKPVPPPKPKQPAITFQPWDLASMEDEEDEEEDFEEEEGEEQGGRSQGAAGEGGEEGEGGPGKRRRRRRGGRKRKKKGAPGENGNGAHEPAPEGERPRSDAHLAPVLEGPELVEAPAGSFDDEEDDEGEDDFEKGAEEGAEAAGAEGEGEPGKPGTGGTKRRRRRRRRRK
;
A
#
# COMPACT_ATOMS: atom_id res chain seq x y z
N MET A 1 4.33 -24.32 -18.87
CA MET A 1 2.92 -24.02 -18.51
C MET A 1 2.53 -22.78 -19.28
N SER A 2 1.38 -22.81 -19.96
CA SER A 2 0.89 -21.66 -20.75
C SER A 2 0.53 -20.49 -19.82
N ARG A 3 0.91 -19.30 -20.24
CA ARG A 3 0.60 -18.05 -19.54
C ARG A 3 -0.55 -17.37 -20.24
N ARG A 4 -1.59 -16.98 -19.51
CA ARG A 4 -2.83 -16.43 -20.05
C ARG A 4 -3.18 -15.12 -19.36
N MET A 5 -3.87 -14.24 -20.08
CA MET A 5 -4.53 -13.07 -19.54
C MET A 5 -6.04 -13.27 -19.63
N LEU A 6 -6.73 -13.10 -18.52
CA LEU A 6 -8.17 -13.26 -18.40
C LEU A 6 -8.77 -11.89 -18.06
N ILE A 7 -9.74 -11.46 -18.85
CA ILE A 7 -10.42 -10.17 -18.70
C ILE A 7 -11.90 -10.47 -18.46
N ASN A 8 -12.35 -10.19 -17.23
CA ASN A 8 -13.74 -10.32 -16.83
C ASN A 8 -14.38 -8.95 -16.76
N ALA A 9 -15.31 -8.69 -17.68
CA ALA A 9 -15.94 -7.40 -17.91
C ALA A 9 -17.48 -7.49 -18.05
N GLN A 10 -18.08 -8.65 -17.76
CA GLN A 10 -19.53 -8.87 -17.85
C GLN A 10 -20.35 -7.94 -16.96
N ARG A 11 -19.76 -7.44 -15.86
CA ARG A 11 -20.40 -6.54 -14.91
C ARG A 11 -19.75 -5.16 -15.01
N PRO A 12 -20.51 -4.13 -15.38
CA PRO A 12 -19.96 -2.78 -15.56
C PRO A 12 -19.48 -2.17 -14.24
N GLU A 13 -19.98 -2.66 -13.10
CA GLU A 13 -19.59 -2.20 -11.77
C GLU A 13 -18.19 -2.66 -11.37
N GLU A 14 -17.73 -3.80 -11.92
CA GLU A 14 -16.46 -4.40 -11.57
C GLU A 14 -15.75 -4.96 -12.79
N LEU A 15 -14.66 -4.34 -13.19
CA LEU A 15 -13.77 -4.83 -14.23
C LEU A 15 -12.56 -5.51 -13.59
N ARG A 16 -12.31 -6.77 -13.95
CA ARG A 16 -11.22 -7.58 -13.38
C ARG A 16 -10.29 -8.10 -14.47
N VAL A 17 -8.99 -8.02 -14.22
CA VAL A 17 -7.96 -8.60 -15.09
C VAL A 17 -7.04 -9.48 -14.27
N ALA A 18 -6.88 -10.73 -14.68
CA ALA A 18 -5.99 -11.71 -14.06
C ALA A 18 -4.94 -12.20 -15.05
N ILE A 19 -3.70 -12.39 -14.58
CA ILE A 19 -2.66 -13.09 -15.32
C ILE A 19 -2.38 -14.39 -14.59
N VAL A 20 -2.46 -15.48 -15.32
CA VAL A 20 -2.32 -16.83 -14.76
C VAL A 20 -1.22 -17.61 -15.47
N GLN A 21 -0.51 -18.42 -14.72
CA GLN A 21 0.41 -19.43 -15.24
C GLN A 21 -0.13 -20.83 -14.89
N GLY A 22 -0.69 -21.52 -15.90
CA GLY A 22 -1.55 -22.67 -15.62
C GLY A 22 -2.83 -22.20 -14.91
N ASN A 23 -3.03 -22.67 -13.66
CA ASN A 23 -4.13 -22.24 -12.78
C ASN A 23 -3.66 -21.36 -11.59
N ILE A 24 -2.39 -20.92 -11.59
CA ILE A 24 -1.84 -20.08 -10.51
C ILE A 24 -1.98 -18.62 -10.89
N LEU A 25 -2.59 -17.84 -10.01
CA LEU A 25 -2.74 -16.40 -10.16
C LEU A 25 -1.40 -15.69 -9.92
N GLU A 26 -0.85 -15.03 -10.95
CA GLU A 26 0.41 -14.27 -10.86
C GLU A 26 0.20 -12.78 -10.63
N ASN A 27 -0.81 -12.20 -11.29
CA ASN A 27 -1.17 -10.80 -11.18
C ASN A 27 -2.70 -10.66 -11.20
N TYR A 28 -3.18 -9.72 -10.42
CA TYR A 28 -4.60 -9.37 -10.34
C TYR A 28 -4.77 -7.85 -10.34
N LYS A 29 -5.72 -7.38 -11.12
CA LYS A 29 -6.13 -5.98 -11.13
C LYS A 29 -7.65 -5.93 -11.16
N VAL A 30 -8.21 -5.04 -10.36
CA VAL A 30 -9.64 -4.76 -10.33
C VAL A 30 -9.85 -3.25 -10.39
N ASP A 31 -10.85 -2.86 -11.14
CA ASP A 31 -11.38 -1.50 -11.15
C ASP A 31 -12.85 -1.56 -10.77
N VAL A 32 -13.21 -0.80 -9.74
CA VAL A 32 -14.56 -0.70 -9.23
C VAL A 32 -15.06 0.70 -9.60
N ALA A 33 -16.21 0.78 -10.24
CA ALA A 33 -16.76 2.03 -10.78
C ALA A 33 -16.85 3.17 -9.74
N GLU A 34 -17.05 2.83 -8.47
CA GLU A 34 -17.12 3.80 -7.36
C GLU A 34 -15.75 4.33 -6.89
N ALA A 35 -14.65 3.71 -7.31
CA ALA A 35 -13.33 4.04 -6.77
C ALA A 35 -12.79 5.41 -7.19
N GLY A 36 -13.37 6.04 -8.23
CA GLY A 36 -13.09 7.41 -8.66
C GLY A 36 -11.61 7.72 -8.92
N LEU A 37 -10.81 6.73 -9.32
CA LEU A 37 -9.40 6.91 -9.61
C LEU A 37 -9.20 7.87 -10.77
N THR A 38 -8.35 8.87 -10.59
CA THR A 38 -8.12 9.94 -11.57
C THR A 38 -6.65 10.07 -11.98
N ARG A 39 -5.76 9.34 -11.34
CA ARG A 39 -4.32 9.39 -11.62
C ARG A 39 -4.01 9.11 -13.09
N GLY A 40 -3.19 9.98 -13.69
CA GLY A 40 -2.83 9.88 -15.11
C GLY A 40 -3.79 10.61 -16.04
N ASN A 41 -5.01 10.93 -15.60
CA ASN A 41 -5.97 11.71 -16.37
C ASN A 41 -5.46 13.13 -16.59
N ILE A 42 -5.73 13.66 -17.78
CA ILE A 42 -5.35 15.02 -18.16
C ILE A 42 -6.63 15.86 -18.26
N TYR A 43 -6.61 16.99 -17.58
CA TYR A 43 -7.73 17.92 -17.53
C TYR A 43 -7.32 19.30 -18.05
N ARG A 44 -8.28 19.99 -18.63
CA ARG A 44 -8.26 21.43 -18.70
C ARG A 44 -8.87 21.97 -17.43
N GLY A 45 -8.05 22.59 -16.59
CA GLY A 45 -8.48 23.21 -15.34
C GLY A 45 -8.46 24.74 -15.43
N VAL A 46 -8.91 25.38 -14.37
CA VAL A 46 -8.87 26.84 -14.16
C VAL A 46 -8.17 27.12 -12.83
N ILE A 47 -7.29 28.11 -12.81
CA ILE A 47 -6.56 28.51 -11.59
C ILE A 47 -7.53 29.22 -10.65
N ALA A 48 -8.00 28.51 -9.62
CA ALA A 48 -8.99 29.01 -8.66
C ALA A 48 -8.36 30.00 -7.66
N SER A 49 -7.19 29.65 -7.11
CA SER A 49 -6.45 30.51 -6.18
C SER A 49 -4.95 30.24 -6.22
N ILE A 50 -4.17 31.24 -5.85
CA ILE A 50 -2.70 31.17 -5.73
C ILE A 50 -2.36 31.42 -4.26
N GLN A 51 -1.52 30.57 -3.67
CA GLN A 51 -1.08 30.63 -2.28
C GLN A 51 0.44 30.83 -2.22
N PRO A 52 0.90 32.07 -2.10
CA PRO A 52 2.33 32.39 -2.08
C PRO A 52 3.08 31.75 -0.90
N SER A 53 2.42 31.57 0.26
CA SER A 53 3.01 30.94 1.44
C SER A 53 3.38 29.46 1.24
N LEU A 54 2.63 28.77 0.37
CA LEU A 54 2.86 27.37 0.00
C LEU A 54 3.64 27.24 -1.31
N ASN A 55 3.91 28.34 -2.00
CA ASN A 55 4.44 28.40 -3.35
C ASN A 55 3.68 27.45 -4.31
N ALA A 56 2.36 27.47 -4.23
CA ALA A 56 1.46 26.57 -4.94
C ALA A 56 0.17 27.25 -5.40
N ALA A 57 -0.52 26.66 -6.36
CA ALA A 57 -1.83 27.06 -6.84
C ALA A 57 -2.87 25.94 -6.60
N PHE A 58 -4.11 26.34 -6.36
CA PHE A 58 -5.26 25.44 -6.35
C PHE A 58 -6.00 25.55 -7.67
N ILE A 59 -6.20 24.40 -8.30
CA ILE A 59 -6.78 24.27 -9.64
C ILE A 59 -8.15 23.62 -9.52
N GLU A 60 -9.16 24.28 -10.07
CA GLU A 60 -10.46 23.70 -10.34
C GLU A 60 -10.35 22.89 -11.63
N TYR A 61 -10.57 21.56 -11.58
CA TYR A 61 -10.41 20.67 -12.73
C TYR A 61 -11.61 19.76 -12.98
N GLY A 62 -12.74 20.00 -12.25
CA GLY A 62 -14.00 19.28 -12.42
C GLY A 62 -14.24 18.19 -11.37
N ALA A 63 -13.38 18.07 -10.34
CA ALA A 63 -13.65 17.24 -9.17
C ALA A 63 -14.26 18.09 -8.03
N GLU A 64 -14.83 17.43 -7.02
CA GLU A 64 -15.41 18.10 -5.84
C GLU A 64 -14.42 19.01 -5.12
N ARG A 65 -13.14 18.64 -5.13
CA ARG A 65 -12.07 19.39 -4.45
C ARG A 65 -11.06 19.92 -5.44
N HIS A 66 -10.57 21.12 -5.20
CA HIS A 66 -9.49 21.67 -6.01
C HIS A 66 -8.22 20.85 -5.88
N GLY A 67 -7.51 20.68 -7.01
CA GLY A 67 -6.21 20.04 -7.04
C GLY A 67 -5.09 20.97 -6.63
N PHE A 68 -4.05 20.43 -6.04
CA PHE A 68 -2.85 21.14 -5.57
C PHE A 68 -1.75 21.06 -6.64
N LEU A 69 -1.26 22.24 -7.09
CA LEU A 69 -0.18 22.37 -8.08
C LEU A 69 0.96 23.18 -7.46
N ALA A 70 2.07 22.51 -7.14
CA ALA A 70 3.27 23.17 -6.64
C ALA A 70 4.09 23.81 -7.78
N ILE A 71 4.87 24.86 -7.50
CA ILE A 71 5.69 25.54 -8.51
C ILE A 71 6.68 24.60 -9.21
N GLN A 72 7.23 23.63 -8.49
CA GLN A 72 8.16 22.64 -9.03
C GLN A 72 7.53 21.69 -10.06
N ASP A 73 6.19 21.59 -10.05
CA ASP A 73 5.41 20.75 -10.96
C ASP A 73 4.84 21.57 -12.13
N VAL A 74 5.25 22.85 -12.25
CA VAL A 74 4.85 23.75 -13.35
C VAL A 74 6.00 23.87 -14.34
N VAL A 75 5.80 23.38 -15.57
CA VAL A 75 6.78 23.52 -16.65
C VAL A 75 6.81 24.95 -17.19
N PRO A 76 7.96 25.45 -17.70
CA PRO A 76 8.07 26.80 -18.24
C PRO A 76 7.07 27.14 -19.34
N ASP A 77 6.70 26.16 -20.18
CA ASP A 77 5.71 26.33 -21.26
C ASP A 77 4.28 26.62 -20.74
N ALA A 78 4.01 26.30 -19.47
CA ALA A 78 2.73 26.60 -18.82
C ALA A 78 2.71 27.99 -18.13
N TYR A 79 3.80 28.77 -18.19
CA TYR A 79 3.87 30.09 -17.57
C TYR A 79 3.05 31.13 -18.36
N TYR A 80 2.25 31.89 -17.66
CA TYR A 80 1.52 33.04 -18.21
C TYR A 80 2.36 34.32 -18.23
N LYS A 81 3.38 34.39 -17.35
CA LYS A 81 4.28 35.51 -17.24
C LYS A 81 5.72 35.02 -17.25
N GLN A 82 6.62 35.76 -17.86
CA GLN A 82 8.03 35.44 -17.80
C GLN A 82 8.58 35.73 -16.40
N PRO A 83 9.24 34.75 -15.78
CA PRO A 83 9.81 34.93 -14.44
C PRO A 83 10.97 35.93 -14.47
N ARG A 84 11.12 36.66 -13.36
CA ARG A 84 12.21 37.66 -13.18
C ARG A 84 13.48 37.00 -12.61
N SER A 85 13.38 35.81 -12.07
CA SER A 85 14.47 35.09 -11.41
C SER A 85 14.61 33.66 -11.93
N SER A 86 15.78 33.05 -11.70
CA SER A 86 16.00 31.62 -11.99
C SER A 86 15.20 30.68 -11.09
N HIS A 87 14.70 31.15 -9.97
CA HIS A 87 13.82 30.44 -9.03
C HIS A 87 12.51 31.22 -8.85
N PRO A 88 11.58 31.07 -9.81
CA PRO A 88 10.35 31.86 -9.79
C PRO A 88 9.43 31.43 -8.65
N ARG A 89 8.63 32.40 -8.17
CA ARG A 89 7.50 32.10 -7.30
C ARG A 89 6.25 31.86 -8.11
N ILE A 90 5.30 31.09 -7.55
CA ILE A 90 4.07 30.71 -8.23
C ILE A 90 3.25 31.93 -8.71
N GLU A 91 3.24 33.02 -7.93
CA GLU A 91 2.56 34.27 -8.24
C GLU A 91 3.21 35.07 -9.40
N GLU A 92 4.49 34.81 -9.67
CA GLU A 92 5.20 35.46 -10.77
C GLU A 92 4.90 34.79 -12.13
N VAL A 93 4.51 33.52 -12.13
CA VAL A 93 4.33 32.73 -13.35
C VAL A 93 2.89 32.38 -13.68
N LEU A 94 2.01 32.25 -12.69
CA LEU A 94 0.61 31.91 -12.90
C LEU A 94 -0.32 33.10 -12.64
N GLU A 95 -1.54 33.04 -13.18
CA GLU A 95 -2.58 34.07 -13.05
C GLU A 95 -3.91 33.40 -12.69
N LYS A 96 -4.60 33.94 -11.65
CA LYS A 96 -5.93 33.50 -11.23
C LYS A 96 -6.94 33.64 -12.37
N GLY A 97 -7.82 32.65 -12.52
CA GLY A 97 -8.89 32.63 -13.53
C GLY A 97 -8.45 32.18 -14.94
N LYS A 98 -7.15 31.94 -15.15
CA LYS A 98 -6.63 31.43 -16.42
C LYS A 98 -6.79 29.91 -16.54
N PRO A 99 -7.04 29.40 -17.75
CA PRO A 99 -7.09 27.96 -17.99
C PRO A 99 -5.68 27.37 -17.95
N ILE A 100 -5.54 26.14 -17.47
CA ILE A 100 -4.26 25.43 -17.43
C ILE A 100 -4.52 23.94 -17.73
N VAL A 101 -3.60 23.30 -18.47
CA VAL A 101 -3.66 21.87 -18.71
C VAL A 101 -2.84 21.17 -17.61
N VAL A 102 -3.49 20.27 -16.88
CA VAL A 102 -2.88 19.57 -15.76
C VAL A 102 -3.14 18.07 -15.85
N GLN A 103 -2.20 17.29 -15.34
CA GLN A 103 -2.32 15.86 -15.16
C GLN A 103 -2.35 15.52 -13.67
N VAL A 104 -3.18 14.56 -13.28
CA VAL A 104 -3.20 14.05 -11.91
C VAL A 104 -2.00 13.15 -11.68
N GLU A 105 -1.10 13.56 -10.79
CA GLU A 105 0.05 12.76 -10.37
C GLU A 105 -0.32 11.78 -9.25
N LYS A 106 -1.14 12.26 -8.28
CA LYS A 106 -1.61 11.45 -7.14
C LYS A 106 -3.08 11.74 -6.91
N ASP A 107 -3.83 10.67 -6.69
CA ASP A 107 -5.24 10.76 -6.32
C ASP A 107 -5.45 11.48 -4.98
N PRO A 108 -6.64 12.05 -4.73
CA PRO A 108 -6.96 12.65 -3.44
C PRO A 108 -6.92 11.60 -2.32
N ILE A 109 -6.41 11.97 -1.15
CA ILE A 109 -6.33 11.10 0.02
C ILE A 109 -6.94 11.81 1.23
N GLY A 110 -7.96 11.23 1.82
CA GLY A 110 -8.65 11.78 2.99
C GLY A 110 -9.17 13.20 2.74
N THR A 111 -8.67 14.20 3.47
CA THR A 111 -9.07 15.62 3.32
C THR A 111 -8.27 16.38 2.28
N LYS A 112 -7.20 15.78 1.71
CA LYS A 112 -6.30 16.43 0.75
C LYS A 112 -6.80 16.26 -0.68
N GLY A 113 -6.81 17.35 -1.47
CA GLY A 113 -7.08 17.30 -2.91
C GLY A 113 -5.98 16.56 -3.69
N ALA A 114 -6.25 16.23 -4.95
CA ALA A 114 -5.30 15.59 -5.84
C ALA A 114 -4.03 16.43 -6.04
N ALA A 115 -2.87 15.78 -6.15
CA ALA A 115 -1.65 16.45 -6.60
C ALA A 115 -1.63 16.50 -8.14
N LEU A 116 -1.41 17.70 -8.67
CA LEU A 116 -1.41 17.98 -10.09
C LEU A 116 -0.03 18.36 -10.58
N THR A 117 0.24 18.11 -11.87
CA THR A 117 1.45 18.55 -12.56
C THR A 117 1.11 19.06 -13.96
N THR A 118 1.89 19.99 -14.48
CA THR A 118 1.85 20.40 -15.89
C THR A 118 2.92 19.67 -16.74
N SER A 119 3.87 18.95 -16.11
CA SER A 119 4.74 18.01 -16.78
C SER A 119 3.95 16.78 -17.18
N LEU A 120 3.38 16.83 -18.38
CA LEU A 120 2.48 15.79 -18.87
C LEU A 120 3.26 14.56 -19.31
N SER A 121 2.69 13.38 -19.06
CA SER A 121 3.25 12.10 -19.50
C SER A 121 2.16 11.23 -20.15
N LEU A 122 2.42 10.78 -21.37
CA LEU A 122 1.54 9.87 -22.08
C LEU A 122 2.20 8.51 -22.20
N ALA A 123 1.64 7.52 -21.50
CA ALA A 123 2.21 6.19 -21.43
C ALA A 123 1.81 5.35 -22.65
N GLY A 124 2.79 5.03 -23.50
CA GLY A 124 2.68 4.01 -24.53
C GLY A 124 3.12 2.64 -24.01
N ARG A 125 3.18 1.69 -24.93
CA ARG A 125 3.64 0.33 -24.62
C ARG A 125 5.13 0.24 -24.36
N TYR A 126 5.91 0.85 -25.22
CA TYR A 126 7.38 0.81 -25.21
C TYR A 126 8.00 2.13 -24.79
N LEU A 127 7.26 3.22 -24.95
CA LEU A 127 7.70 4.59 -24.72
C LEU A 127 6.76 5.29 -23.76
N VAL A 128 7.28 6.28 -23.06
CA VAL A 128 6.48 7.34 -22.43
C VAL A 128 6.85 8.62 -23.11
N LEU A 129 5.87 9.32 -23.70
CA LEU A 129 6.07 10.63 -24.30
C LEU A 129 5.92 11.69 -23.22
N THR A 130 6.91 12.57 -23.09
CA THR A 130 6.90 13.72 -22.15
C THR A 130 6.91 15.00 -22.96
N PRO A 131 5.75 15.57 -23.28
CA PRO A 131 5.66 16.89 -23.89
C PRO A 131 6.27 17.95 -22.95
N PHE A 132 6.89 18.97 -23.52
CA PHE A 132 7.57 20.08 -22.81
C PHE A 132 8.89 19.70 -22.11
N GLU A 133 9.45 18.52 -22.40
CA GLU A 133 10.76 18.10 -21.90
C GLU A 133 11.60 17.54 -23.05
N ASP A 134 12.80 18.07 -23.31
CA ASP A 134 13.72 17.53 -24.34
C ASP A 134 14.54 16.33 -23.84
N THR A 135 14.00 15.53 -22.93
CA THR A 135 14.73 14.42 -22.33
C THR A 135 14.60 13.14 -23.16
N ARG A 136 15.76 12.46 -23.41
CA ARG A 136 15.82 11.12 -24.00
C ARG A 136 16.27 10.14 -22.92
N GLY A 137 15.31 9.63 -22.16
CA GLY A 137 15.51 8.82 -20.97
C GLY A 137 15.36 7.32 -21.21
N VAL A 138 15.85 6.54 -20.25
CA VAL A 138 15.60 5.09 -20.14
C VAL A 138 15.07 4.82 -18.74
N SER A 139 14.09 3.94 -18.64
CA SER A 139 13.48 3.53 -17.37
C SER A 139 14.53 3.24 -16.30
N ARG A 140 14.30 3.74 -15.08
CA ARG A 140 15.18 3.50 -13.92
C ARG A 140 15.22 2.03 -13.48
N LYS A 141 14.32 1.19 -14.00
CA LYS A 141 14.31 -0.26 -13.75
C LYS A 141 15.34 -1.03 -14.52
N VAL A 142 15.93 -0.44 -15.57
CA VAL A 142 17.02 -1.06 -16.32
C VAL A 142 18.30 -0.78 -15.56
N GLU A 143 18.75 -1.75 -14.76
CA GLU A 143 19.95 -1.64 -13.90
C GLU A 143 21.22 -1.96 -14.67
N ASP A 144 21.14 -2.87 -15.66
CA ASP A 144 22.28 -3.26 -16.49
C ASP A 144 22.74 -2.11 -17.39
N GLU A 145 23.98 -1.67 -17.18
CA GLU A 145 24.55 -0.52 -17.88
C GLU A 145 24.68 -0.72 -19.40
N ASP A 146 24.98 -1.93 -19.84
CA ASP A 146 25.15 -2.20 -21.29
C ASP A 146 23.79 -2.20 -21.98
N THR A 147 22.79 -2.76 -21.34
CA THR A 147 21.40 -2.69 -21.81
C THR A 147 20.89 -1.26 -21.80
N ARG A 148 21.22 -0.48 -20.78
CA ARG A 148 20.87 0.94 -20.68
C ARG A 148 21.52 1.77 -21.78
N LYS A 149 22.78 1.53 -22.10
CA LYS A 149 23.50 2.18 -23.21
C LYS A 149 22.86 1.86 -24.56
N LYS A 150 22.52 0.59 -24.81
CA LYS A 150 21.81 0.15 -26.04
C LYS A 150 20.46 0.85 -26.19
N LEU A 151 19.65 0.88 -25.14
CA LEU A 151 18.35 1.57 -25.15
C LEU A 151 18.53 3.09 -25.36
N LYS A 152 19.51 3.72 -24.71
CA LYS A 152 19.80 5.15 -24.91
C LYS A 152 20.18 5.46 -26.36
N GLY A 153 20.94 4.56 -27.00
CA GLY A 153 21.25 4.65 -28.44
C GLY A 153 20.00 4.58 -29.31
N LEU A 154 19.02 3.70 -28.96
CA LEU A 154 17.74 3.62 -29.66
C LEU A 154 16.91 4.89 -29.43
N ALA A 155 16.87 5.44 -28.20
CA ALA A 155 16.15 6.68 -27.89
C ALA A 155 16.66 7.86 -28.71
N ASN A 156 17.98 7.98 -28.84
CA ASN A 156 18.63 9.04 -29.62
C ASN A 156 18.34 8.93 -31.12
N GLY A 157 18.05 7.73 -31.59
CA GLY A 157 17.73 7.48 -33.00
C GLY A 157 16.26 7.69 -33.37
N LEU A 158 15.38 8.07 -32.43
CA LEU A 158 13.97 8.34 -32.69
C LEU A 158 13.77 9.77 -33.21
N ASP A 159 12.86 9.92 -34.18
CA ASP A 159 12.51 11.22 -34.76
C ASP A 159 11.45 11.91 -33.90
N LEU A 160 11.89 12.73 -32.96
CA LEU A 160 11.05 13.48 -32.03
C LEU A 160 10.86 14.91 -32.52
N PRO A 161 9.64 15.47 -32.44
CA PRO A 161 9.43 16.90 -32.58
C PRO A 161 10.17 17.68 -31.48
N ASP A 162 10.55 18.92 -31.80
CA ASP A 162 11.15 19.84 -30.83
C ASP A 162 10.22 20.04 -29.63
N GLY A 163 10.79 20.12 -28.43
CA GLY A 163 10.03 20.25 -27.18
C GLY A 163 9.34 18.97 -26.70
N CYS A 164 9.65 17.81 -27.28
CA CYS A 164 9.12 16.52 -26.86
C CYS A 164 10.25 15.58 -26.45
N GLY A 165 10.15 15.01 -25.26
CA GLY A 165 11.02 13.95 -24.77
C GLY A 165 10.39 12.56 -24.80
N VAL A 166 11.20 11.56 -24.64
CA VAL A 166 10.76 10.17 -24.49
C VAL A 166 11.55 9.44 -23.40
N ILE A 167 10.87 8.55 -22.71
CA ILE A 167 11.47 7.61 -21.78
C ILE A 167 11.17 6.20 -22.29
N LEU A 168 12.23 5.43 -22.60
CA LEU A 168 12.06 4.02 -22.98
C LEU A 168 11.70 3.18 -21.76
N ARG A 169 10.61 2.40 -21.88
CA ARG A 169 10.15 1.45 -20.86
C ARG A 169 10.96 0.13 -20.95
N THR A 170 10.88 -0.69 -19.91
CA THR A 170 11.51 -2.02 -19.88
C THR A 170 11.03 -2.93 -21.01
N ASN A 171 9.76 -2.79 -21.44
CA ASN A 171 9.18 -3.54 -22.55
C ASN A 171 9.83 -3.21 -23.91
N ALA A 172 10.60 -2.12 -24.01
CA ALA A 172 11.35 -1.76 -25.23
C ALA A 172 12.58 -2.64 -25.48
N LEU A 173 12.97 -3.47 -24.50
CA LEU A 173 14.08 -4.42 -24.65
C LEU A 173 13.82 -5.39 -25.80
N GLY A 174 14.82 -5.51 -26.70
CA GLY A 174 14.73 -6.39 -27.86
C GLY A 174 13.82 -5.91 -29.00
N GLN A 175 13.21 -4.71 -28.88
CA GLN A 175 12.36 -4.17 -29.93
C GLN A 175 13.15 -3.45 -31.03
N THR A 176 12.59 -3.42 -32.23
CA THR A 176 13.18 -2.74 -33.39
C THR A 176 12.84 -1.25 -33.40
N LYS A 177 13.68 -0.41 -34.03
CA LYS A 177 13.40 1.03 -34.24
C LYS A 177 12.03 1.25 -34.90
N ILE A 178 11.62 0.38 -35.83
CA ILE A 178 10.32 0.47 -36.53
C ILE A 178 9.17 0.31 -35.54
N THR A 179 9.27 -0.63 -34.60
CA THR A 179 8.23 -0.84 -33.55
C THR A 179 8.14 0.36 -32.63
N LEU A 180 9.28 0.92 -32.22
CA LEU A 180 9.35 2.10 -31.37
C LEU A 180 8.78 3.34 -32.08
N ASN A 181 9.11 3.56 -33.35
CA ASN A 181 8.55 4.68 -34.14
C ASN A 181 7.02 4.57 -34.32
N ARG A 182 6.47 3.35 -34.41
CA ARG A 182 5.01 3.15 -34.47
C ARG A 182 4.34 3.58 -33.15
N ASP A 183 4.89 3.17 -32.00
CA ASP A 183 4.42 3.56 -30.68
C ASP A 183 4.50 5.09 -30.51
N LEU A 184 5.63 5.67 -30.90
CA LEU A 184 5.85 7.12 -30.89
C LEU A 184 4.81 7.86 -31.76
N SER A 185 4.56 7.39 -32.97
CA SER A 185 3.59 8.00 -33.88
C SER A 185 2.16 7.95 -33.33
N ALA A 186 1.80 6.87 -32.60
CA ALA A 186 0.52 6.77 -31.92
C ALA A 186 0.41 7.77 -30.76
N LEU A 187 1.47 7.90 -29.95
CA LEU A 187 1.53 8.86 -28.83
C LEU A 187 1.49 10.32 -29.32
N LEU A 188 2.19 10.65 -30.40
CA LEU A 188 2.13 11.99 -31.01
C LEU A 188 0.75 12.34 -31.54
N ARG A 189 0.03 11.37 -32.15
CA ARG A 189 -1.38 11.58 -32.56
C ARG A 189 -2.28 11.81 -31.34
N LEU A 190 -2.08 11.05 -30.27
CA LEU A 190 -2.81 11.23 -29.01
C LEU A 190 -2.56 12.61 -28.43
N TRP A 191 -1.27 13.02 -28.35
CA TRP A 191 -0.89 14.35 -27.87
C TRP A 191 -1.56 15.47 -28.66
N LYS A 192 -1.56 15.37 -29.99
CA LYS A 192 -2.24 16.34 -30.86
C LYS A 192 -3.76 16.43 -30.59
N ARG A 193 -4.40 15.30 -30.30
CA ARG A 193 -5.82 15.29 -29.87
C ARG A 193 -6.02 16.02 -28.56
N VAL A 194 -5.18 15.76 -27.56
CA VAL A 194 -5.22 16.43 -26.26
C VAL A 194 -5.04 17.94 -26.41
N GLN A 195 -4.05 18.38 -27.20
CA GLN A 195 -3.82 19.81 -27.49
C GLN A 195 -5.04 20.45 -28.17
N THR A 196 -5.59 19.82 -29.21
CA THR A 196 -6.78 20.32 -29.90
C THR A 196 -7.97 20.41 -28.96
N ALA A 197 -8.17 19.38 -28.13
CA ALA A 197 -9.23 19.37 -27.14
C ALA A 197 -9.02 20.46 -26.06
N ALA A 198 -7.79 20.74 -25.64
CA ALA A 198 -7.49 21.78 -24.66
C ALA A 198 -7.81 23.20 -25.16
N MET A 199 -7.65 23.44 -26.49
CA MET A 199 -7.96 24.74 -27.11
C MET A 199 -9.44 24.98 -27.33
N GLN A 200 -10.25 23.93 -27.41
CA GLN A 200 -11.69 24.02 -27.65
C GLN A 200 -12.47 24.27 -26.35
N GLY A 201 -13.48 25.14 -26.38
CA GLY A 201 -14.43 25.39 -25.31
C GLY A 201 -13.89 26.20 -24.13
N ARG A 202 -14.78 26.48 -23.15
CA ARG A 202 -14.51 27.23 -21.92
C ARG A 202 -14.75 26.33 -20.70
N GLY A 203 -14.11 26.64 -19.55
CA GLY A 203 -14.31 25.91 -18.29
C GLY A 203 -13.42 24.66 -18.14
N THR A 204 -13.72 23.89 -17.11
CA THR A 204 -13.02 22.64 -16.74
C THR A 204 -13.50 21.48 -17.60
N ARG A 205 -12.60 20.58 -17.99
CA ARG A 205 -12.94 19.43 -18.81
C ARG A 205 -11.87 18.34 -18.77
N LEU A 206 -12.31 17.08 -18.77
CA LEU A 206 -11.45 15.92 -19.02
C LEU A 206 -11.00 15.91 -20.49
N LEU A 207 -9.70 15.84 -20.73
CA LEU A 207 -9.08 15.81 -22.07
C LEU A 207 -8.63 14.41 -22.45
N TYR A 208 -8.15 13.65 -21.47
CA TYR A 208 -7.63 12.29 -21.65
C TYR A 208 -7.82 11.49 -20.37
N THR A 209 -8.24 10.25 -20.50
CA THR A 209 -8.27 9.28 -19.40
C THR A 209 -7.27 8.15 -19.66
N ASP A 210 -6.46 7.81 -18.64
CA ASP A 210 -5.59 6.63 -18.63
C ASP A 210 -6.23 5.46 -17.84
N GLN A 211 -7.51 5.60 -17.45
CA GLN A 211 -8.18 4.71 -16.49
C GLN A 211 -8.84 3.47 -17.10
N ASP A 212 -8.77 3.25 -18.41
CA ASP A 212 -9.28 2.00 -18.99
C ASP A 212 -8.37 0.83 -18.58
N LEU A 213 -8.84 0.03 -17.62
CA LEU A 213 -8.09 -1.10 -17.06
C LEU A 213 -7.70 -2.13 -18.12
N ILE A 214 -8.55 -2.36 -19.13
CA ILE A 214 -8.26 -3.29 -20.24
C ILE A 214 -7.04 -2.80 -21.01
N LEU A 215 -7.08 -1.53 -21.43
CA LEU A 215 -5.99 -0.93 -22.20
C LEU A 215 -4.71 -0.84 -21.37
N GLN A 216 -4.82 -0.48 -20.09
CA GLN A 216 -3.68 -0.51 -19.17
C GLN A 216 -3.07 -1.91 -19.03
N ALA A 217 -3.91 -2.93 -18.83
CA ALA A 217 -3.45 -4.31 -18.68
C ALA A 217 -2.78 -4.83 -19.96
N LEU A 218 -3.37 -4.58 -21.11
CA LEU A 218 -2.76 -4.93 -22.41
C LEU A 218 -1.43 -4.18 -22.65
N ARG A 219 -1.38 -2.89 -22.35
CA ARG A 219 -0.18 -2.07 -22.47
C ARG A 219 0.96 -2.58 -21.57
N ASP A 220 0.64 -2.87 -20.33
CA ASP A 220 1.66 -3.11 -19.30
C ASP A 220 2.03 -4.57 -19.14
N TYR A 221 1.10 -5.51 -19.34
CA TYR A 221 1.32 -6.92 -19.06
C TYR A 221 1.32 -7.83 -20.27
N LEU A 222 0.69 -7.45 -21.39
CA LEU A 222 0.70 -8.30 -22.57
C LEU A 222 2.10 -8.34 -23.18
N ASP A 223 2.84 -9.42 -22.96
CA ASP A 223 4.17 -9.67 -23.52
C ASP A 223 4.18 -10.96 -24.35
N SER A 224 5.33 -11.30 -24.90
CA SER A 224 5.49 -12.50 -25.76
C SER A 224 5.34 -13.82 -25.01
N SER A 225 5.27 -13.80 -23.68
CA SER A 225 5.06 -15.01 -22.85
C SER A 225 3.58 -15.35 -22.69
N ILE A 226 2.68 -14.39 -22.98
CA ILE A 226 1.22 -14.60 -22.92
C ILE A 226 0.75 -15.19 -24.26
N GLU A 227 0.29 -16.42 -24.20
CA GLU A 227 -0.17 -17.16 -25.37
C GLU A 227 -1.60 -16.78 -25.75
N GLU A 228 -2.48 -16.53 -24.76
CA GLU A 228 -3.90 -16.31 -24.93
C GLU A 228 -4.39 -15.16 -24.08
N VAL A 229 -5.30 -14.37 -24.64
CA VAL A 229 -6.11 -13.36 -23.95
C VAL A 229 -7.57 -13.77 -24.09
N LEU A 230 -8.23 -14.10 -22.99
CA LEU A 230 -9.64 -14.45 -22.94
C LEU A 230 -10.43 -13.27 -22.40
N VAL A 231 -11.54 -12.94 -23.08
CA VAL A 231 -12.42 -11.81 -22.71
C VAL A 231 -13.86 -12.31 -22.72
N ASP A 232 -14.62 -12.02 -21.68
CA ASP A 232 -15.98 -12.51 -21.49
C ASP A 232 -17.09 -11.49 -21.81
N ASP A 233 -16.72 -10.33 -22.35
CA ASP A 233 -17.64 -9.27 -22.79
C ASP A 233 -17.32 -8.81 -24.21
N ASP A 234 -18.34 -8.46 -25.00
CA ASP A 234 -18.18 -8.11 -26.41
C ASP A 234 -17.52 -6.74 -26.61
N GLU A 235 -17.92 -5.72 -25.85
CA GLU A 235 -17.33 -4.39 -25.92
C GLU A 235 -15.85 -4.42 -25.49
N ALA A 236 -15.56 -5.13 -24.40
CA ALA A 236 -14.20 -5.35 -23.91
C ALA A 236 -13.34 -6.11 -24.94
N PHE A 237 -13.93 -7.09 -25.64
CA PHE A 237 -13.26 -7.84 -26.69
C PHE A 237 -12.89 -6.95 -27.88
N GLU A 238 -13.82 -6.14 -28.39
CA GLU A 238 -13.52 -5.22 -29.50
C GLU A 238 -12.50 -4.15 -29.10
N LYS A 239 -12.54 -3.63 -27.88
CA LYS A 239 -11.48 -2.74 -27.34
C LYS A 239 -10.12 -3.42 -27.33
N ALA A 240 -10.05 -4.66 -26.84
CA ALA A 240 -8.81 -5.42 -26.79
C ALA A 240 -8.28 -5.73 -28.21
N LYS A 241 -9.15 -6.09 -29.14
CA LYS A 241 -8.85 -6.35 -30.54
C LYS A 241 -8.28 -5.11 -31.21
N ALA A 242 -8.95 -3.98 -31.12
CA ALA A 242 -8.50 -2.71 -31.68
C ALA A 242 -7.11 -2.30 -31.16
N TYR A 243 -6.85 -2.53 -29.86
CA TYR A 243 -5.56 -2.26 -29.26
C TYR A 243 -4.46 -3.19 -29.83
N ILE A 244 -4.70 -4.51 -29.89
CA ILE A 244 -3.74 -5.49 -30.40
C ILE A 244 -3.43 -5.21 -31.88
N GLU A 245 -4.42 -4.93 -32.70
CA GLU A 245 -4.24 -4.60 -34.12
C GLU A 245 -3.42 -3.31 -34.31
N ALA A 246 -3.69 -2.29 -33.51
CA ALA A 246 -2.99 -1.01 -33.62
C ALA A 246 -1.52 -1.09 -33.17
N PHE A 247 -1.25 -1.77 -32.06
CA PHE A 247 0.06 -1.75 -31.41
C PHE A 247 0.87 -3.04 -31.57
N MET A 248 0.20 -4.19 -31.85
CA MET A 248 0.83 -5.51 -31.90
C MET A 248 0.39 -6.38 -33.09
N PRO A 249 0.36 -5.87 -34.31
CA PRO A 249 -0.19 -6.62 -35.48
C PRO A 249 0.61 -7.89 -35.83
N ARG A 250 1.76 -8.12 -35.21
CA ARG A 250 2.59 -9.32 -35.39
C ARG A 250 2.65 -10.19 -34.12
N SER A 251 1.80 -9.92 -33.13
CA SER A 251 1.71 -10.77 -31.95
C SER A 251 1.25 -12.16 -32.36
N LYS A 252 1.82 -13.17 -31.67
CA LYS A 252 1.35 -14.55 -31.78
C LYS A 252 0.29 -14.88 -30.72
N THR A 253 -0.05 -13.91 -29.88
CA THR A 253 -1.05 -14.07 -28.83
C THR A 253 -2.43 -14.22 -29.47
N ARG A 254 -3.17 -15.21 -29.07
CA ARG A 254 -4.55 -15.44 -29.51
C ARG A 254 -5.50 -14.62 -28.63
N LEU A 255 -6.34 -13.82 -29.24
CA LEU A 255 -7.46 -13.14 -28.57
C LEU A 255 -8.70 -14.02 -28.74
N ILE A 256 -9.33 -14.43 -27.65
CA ILE A 256 -10.43 -15.38 -27.65
C ILE A 256 -11.62 -14.75 -26.92
N ARG A 257 -12.79 -14.75 -27.59
CA ARG A 257 -14.06 -14.41 -26.96
C ARG A 257 -14.54 -15.61 -26.14
N TYR A 258 -14.63 -15.43 -24.83
CA TYR A 258 -15.10 -16.46 -23.92
C TYR A 258 -16.65 -16.45 -23.87
N ALA A 259 -17.28 -17.54 -24.24
CA ALA A 259 -18.75 -17.65 -24.34
C ALA A 259 -19.33 -18.86 -23.58
N GLU A 260 -18.53 -19.51 -22.70
CA GLU A 260 -19.01 -20.63 -21.91
C GLU A 260 -19.99 -20.16 -20.81
N ARG A 261 -20.85 -21.08 -20.34
CA ARG A 261 -21.80 -20.78 -19.25
C ARG A 261 -21.14 -20.62 -17.88
N ILE A 262 -19.97 -21.26 -17.69
CA ILE A 262 -19.22 -21.16 -16.45
C ILE A 262 -18.52 -19.79 -16.45
N PRO A 263 -18.62 -18.97 -15.40
CA PRO A 263 -17.91 -17.69 -15.35
C PRO A 263 -16.41 -17.88 -15.57
N LEU A 264 -15.78 -16.94 -16.32
CA LEU A 264 -14.38 -17.03 -16.76
C LEU A 264 -13.42 -17.33 -15.61
N PHE A 265 -13.51 -16.63 -14.49
CA PHE A 265 -12.60 -16.82 -13.36
C PHE A 265 -12.86 -18.12 -12.59
N SER A 266 -14.12 -18.57 -12.52
CA SER A 266 -14.47 -19.84 -11.91
C SER A 266 -13.95 -21.03 -12.74
N ARG A 267 -13.89 -20.90 -14.09
CA ARG A 267 -13.35 -21.92 -14.98
C ARG A 267 -11.87 -22.24 -14.71
N TYR A 268 -11.12 -21.26 -14.20
CA TYR A 268 -9.70 -21.37 -13.88
C TYR A 268 -9.41 -21.44 -12.38
N ASP A 269 -10.41 -21.66 -11.53
CA ASP A 269 -10.31 -21.75 -10.06
C ASP A 269 -9.65 -20.51 -9.42
N LEU A 270 -9.95 -19.33 -9.95
CA LEU A 270 -9.32 -18.10 -9.49
C LEU A 270 -10.06 -17.42 -8.35
N GLU A 271 -11.38 -17.60 -8.21
CA GLU A 271 -12.16 -16.88 -7.19
C GLU A 271 -11.63 -17.17 -5.78
N THR A 272 -11.36 -18.45 -5.45
CA THR A 272 -10.75 -18.82 -4.16
C THR A 272 -9.36 -18.19 -3.96
N GLN A 273 -8.56 -18.06 -5.05
CA GLN A 273 -7.23 -17.43 -4.94
C GLN A 273 -7.34 -15.90 -4.78
N ILE A 274 -8.38 -15.30 -5.37
CA ILE A 274 -8.68 -13.87 -5.22
C ILE A 274 -9.16 -13.58 -3.79
N ASP A 275 -10.05 -14.42 -3.23
CA ASP A 275 -10.50 -14.28 -1.84
C ASP A 275 -9.32 -14.31 -0.86
N ARG A 276 -8.37 -15.22 -1.06
CA ARG A 276 -7.14 -15.31 -0.25
C ARG A 276 -6.23 -14.08 -0.33
N ILE A 277 -6.37 -13.22 -1.36
CA ILE A 277 -5.61 -11.96 -1.41
C ILE A 277 -6.02 -11.03 -0.25
N TYR A 278 -7.26 -11.15 0.24
CA TYR A 278 -7.77 -10.32 1.33
C TYR A 278 -7.54 -10.91 2.72
N GLU A 279 -7.17 -12.20 2.79
CA GLU A 279 -6.87 -12.85 4.05
C GLU A 279 -5.55 -12.36 4.64
N ARG A 280 -5.52 -12.22 5.97
CA ARG A 280 -4.31 -11.87 6.71
C ARG A 280 -3.24 -12.96 6.64
N ARG A 281 -3.67 -14.23 6.65
CA ARG A 281 -2.81 -15.42 6.61
C ARG A 281 -2.82 -16.05 5.24
N VAL A 282 -1.65 -16.45 4.76
CA VAL A 282 -1.47 -17.19 3.50
C VAL A 282 -0.70 -18.47 3.79
N ASP A 283 -1.28 -19.60 3.45
CA ASP A 283 -0.67 -20.91 3.66
C ASP A 283 0.36 -21.22 2.57
N LEU A 284 1.47 -21.84 2.98
CA LEU A 284 2.56 -22.29 2.11
C LEU A 284 2.40 -23.77 1.74
N PRO A 285 2.91 -24.22 0.58
CA PRO A 285 2.79 -25.61 0.11
C PRO A 285 3.35 -26.65 1.08
N SER A 286 4.37 -26.31 1.85
CA SER A 286 4.97 -27.21 2.85
C SER A 286 4.15 -27.37 4.13
N GLY A 287 3.11 -26.55 4.34
CA GLY A 287 2.30 -26.48 5.55
C GLY A 287 2.72 -25.38 6.52
N GLY A 288 3.68 -24.54 6.14
CA GLY A 288 3.96 -23.26 6.79
C GLY A 288 2.94 -22.20 6.40
N SER A 289 3.13 -20.97 6.87
CA SER A 289 2.28 -19.82 6.50
C SER A 289 3.03 -18.51 6.63
N ILE A 290 2.58 -17.51 5.90
CA ILE A 290 2.96 -16.11 6.12
C ILE A 290 1.76 -15.34 6.65
N VAL A 291 2.00 -14.38 7.53
CA VAL A 291 0.99 -13.47 8.10
C VAL A 291 1.35 -12.06 7.70
N ILE A 292 0.42 -11.34 7.07
CA ILE A 292 0.66 -10.01 6.50
C ILE A 292 -0.16 -8.98 7.27
N ASP A 293 0.51 -8.08 7.96
CA ASP A 293 -0.09 -7.02 8.76
C ASP A 293 0.32 -5.64 8.24
N ALA A 294 -0.66 -4.86 7.82
CA ALA A 294 -0.44 -3.47 7.45
C ALA A 294 -0.55 -2.58 8.68
N THR A 295 0.50 -1.84 9.00
CA THR A 295 0.48 -0.78 10.01
C THR A 295 0.38 0.59 9.33
N GLU A 296 0.33 1.67 10.09
CA GLU A 296 0.27 3.03 9.54
C GLU A 296 1.51 3.38 8.69
N ALA A 297 2.71 2.95 9.10
CA ALA A 297 3.97 3.34 8.47
C ALA A 297 4.57 2.28 7.55
N LEU A 298 4.36 1.00 7.83
CA LEU A 298 4.99 -0.13 7.13
C LEU A 298 4.07 -1.36 7.10
N THR A 299 4.44 -2.35 6.30
CA THR A 299 3.80 -3.67 6.32
C THR A 299 4.76 -4.67 6.95
N ALA A 300 4.33 -5.37 7.99
CA ALA A 300 5.06 -6.45 8.62
C ALA A 300 4.58 -7.79 8.05
N ILE A 301 5.51 -8.70 7.80
CA ILE A 301 5.22 -10.06 7.33
C ILE A 301 5.98 -11.04 8.24
N ASP A 302 5.23 -11.90 8.92
CA ASP A 302 5.76 -12.95 9.78
C ASP A 302 5.73 -14.31 9.07
N VAL A 303 6.78 -15.11 9.22
CA VAL A 303 6.91 -16.42 8.60
C VAL A 303 6.84 -17.52 9.65
N ASN A 304 5.83 -18.38 9.53
CA ASN A 304 5.59 -19.48 10.44
C ASN A 304 5.84 -20.85 9.77
N SER A 305 6.59 -21.74 10.41
CA SER A 305 6.86 -23.10 9.91
C SER A 305 5.65 -24.02 9.99
N GLY A 306 4.70 -23.76 10.91
CA GLY A 306 3.46 -24.52 11.05
C GLY A 306 3.70 -26.02 11.18
N ARG A 307 3.08 -26.81 10.28
CA ARG A 307 3.19 -28.28 10.23
C ARG A 307 4.30 -28.78 9.31
N SER A 308 5.19 -27.93 8.84
CA SER A 308 6.30 -28.29 7.94
C SER A 308 7.39 -29.06 8.71
N THR A 309 7.14 -30.34 9.01
CA THR A 309 8.05 -31.21 9.79
C THR A 309 8.74 -32.29 8.97
N ARG A 310 8.73 -32.19 7.63
CA ARG A 310 9.24 -33.23 6.73
C ARG A 310 10.76 -33.26 6.56
N ALA A 311 11.47 -32.21 7.02
CA ALA A 311 12.92 -32.11 6.90
C ALA A 311 13.63 -32.86 8.06
N ALA A 312 14.87 -33.29 7.83
CA ALA A 312 15.65 -34.07 8.81
C ALA A 312 16.15 -33.21 9.98
N THR A 313 16.26 -31.89 9.79
CA THR A 313 16.75 -30.95 10.80
C THR A 313 15.88 -29.70 10.89
N GLN A 314 15.87 -29.05 12.05
CA GLN A 314 15.17 -27.80 12.27
C GLN A 314 15.66 -26.69 11.30
N GLU A 315 16.97 -26.62 11.08
CA GLU A 315 17.57 -25.63 10.17
C GLU A 315 17.17 -25.83 8.71
N GLU A 316 17.05 -27.09 8.29
CA GLU A 316 16.58 -27.42 6.94
C GLU A 316 15.08 -27.10 6.79
N THR A 317 14.28 -27.36 7.83
CA THR A 317 12.86 -26.94 7.87
C THR A 317 12.75 -25.43 7.73
N ALA A 318 13.49 -24.66 8.52
CA ALA A 318 13.52 -23.21 8.49
C ALA A 318 13.93 -22.69 7.08
N LEU A 319 15.01 -23.25 6.52
CA LEU A 319 15.48 -22.87 5.17
C LEU A 319 14.42 -23.13 4.09
N ASN A 320 13.79 -24.30 4.09
CA ASN A 320 12.80 -24.66 3.09
C ASN A 320 11.54 -23.79 3.21
N THR A 321 11.04 -23.58 4.43
CA THR A 321 9.89 -22.70 4.67
C THR A 321 10.22 -21.26 4.28
N ASN A 322 11.40 -20.75 4.63
CA ASN A 322 11.81 -19.40 4.26
C ASN A 322 11.99 -19.21 2.74
N VAL A 323 12.44 -20.23 2.02
CA VAL A 323 12.54 -20.19 0.55
C VAL A 323 11.15 -20.14 -0.09
N GLU A 324 10.19 -20.93 0.39
CA GLU A 324 8.80 -20.87 -0.08
C GLU A 324 8.17 -19.51 0.28
N ALA A 325 8.35 -19.07 1.53
CA ALA A 325 7.87 -17.77 1.99
C ALA A 325 8.42 -16.60 1.16
N ALA A 326 9.71 -16.61 0.82
CA ALA A 326 10.33 -15.57 0.00
C ALA A 326 9.68 -15.45 -1.38
N ALA A 327 9.36 -16.58 -2.03
CA ALA A 327 8.67 -16.58 -3.31
C ALA A 327 7.23 -16.07 -3.18
N GLU A 328 6.52 -16.54 -2.13
CA GLU A 328 5.14 -16.16 -1.87
C GLU A 328 5.01 -14.70 -1.43
N VAL A 329 5.90 -14.18 -0.60
CA VAL A 329 5.95 -12.75 -0.22
C VAL A 329 6.02 -11.89 -1.48
N ALA A 330 6.93 -12.17 -2.41
CA ALA A 330 7.03 -11.42 -3.66
C ALA A 330 5.74 -11.49 -4.49
N ARG A 331 5.05 -12.64 -4.51
CA ARG A 331 3.76 -12.80 -5.18
C ARG A 331 2.66 -12.00 -4.50
N GLN A 332 2.54 -12.07 -3.17
CA GLN A 332 1.54 -11.35 -2.40
C GLN A 332 1.71 -9.83 -2.46
N LEU A 333 2.95 -9.32 -2.47
CA LEU A 333 3.20 -7.90 -2.66
C LEU A 333 2.67 -7.39 -4.00
N ARG A 334 2.79 -8.21 -5.08
CA ARG A 334 2.23 -7.87 -6.40
C ARG A 334 0.71 -7.96 -6.44
N LEU A 335 0.13 -9.04 -5.90
CA LEU A 335 -1.31 -9.28 -5.92
C LEU A 335 -2.08 -8.24 -5.11
N ARG A 336 -1.55 -7.86 -3.93
CA ARG A 336 -2.16 -6.88 -3.02
C ARG A 336 -1.80 -5.43 -3.35
N ASP A 337 -0.88 -5.22 -4.29
CA ASP A 337 -0.26 -3.92 -4.62
C ASP A 337 0.29 -3.17 -3.39
N ILE A 338 0.88 -3.92 -2.46
CA ILE A 338 1.49 -3.39 -1.24
C ILE A 338 2.76 -2.64 -1.62
N GLY A 339 2.88 -1.40 -1.21
CA GLY A 339 4.05 -0.56 -1.45
C GLY A 339 4.45 0.25 -0.21
N GLY A 340 5.63 0.85 -0.26
CA GLY A 340 6.28 1.48 0.88
C GLY A 340 7.33 0.58 1.50
N ILE A 341 7.51 0.68 2.80
CA ILE A 341 8.44 -0.15 3.57
C ILE A 341 7.73 -1.45 3.96
N VAL A 342 8.35 -2.58 3.65
CA VAL A 342 7.89 -3.90 4.05
C VAL A 342 9.02 -4.58 4.81
N VAL A 343 8.72 -5.14 5.97
CA VAL A 343 9.66 -5.88 6.82
C VAL A 343 9.20 -7.32 6.90
N VAL A 344 10.07 -8.24 6.52
CA VAL A 344 9.80 -9.67 6.59
C VAL A 344 10.61 -10.27 7.73
N ASP A 345 9.93 -10.94 8.66
CA ASP A 345 10.52 -11.69 9.75
C ASP A 345 10.63 -13.15 9.33
N PHE A 346 11.85 -13.56 8.95
CA PHE A 346 12.12 -14.92 8.53
C PHE A 346 12.45 -15.80 9.74
N ILE A 347 12.06 -17.07 9.66
CA ILE A 347 12.46 -18.07 10.67
C ILE A 347 13.98 -18.06 10.79
N ASP A 348 14.49 -18.07 12.02
CA ASP A 348 15.92 -18.02 12.33
C ASP A 348 16.73 -19.06 11.59
N MET A 349 17.78 -18.60 10.92
CA MET A 349 18.75 -19.44 10.20
C MET A 349 20.17 -19.14 10.69
N ARG A 350 20.88 -20.17 11.15
CA ARG A 350 22.29 -20.05 11.59
C ARG A 350 23.25 -19.95 10.41
N SER A 351 22.90 -20.56 9.28
CA SER A 351 23.75 -20.65 8.09
C SER A 351 23.66 -19.39 7.24
N ALA A 352 24.74 -18.61 7.12
CA ALA A 352 24.84 -17.49 6.18
C ALA A 352 24.63 -17.92 4.71
N LYS A 353 24.87 -19.19 4.37
CA LYS A 353 24.58 -19.74 3.03
C LYS A 353 23.08 -19.88 2.82
N GLY A 354 22.35 -20.31 3.86
CA GLY A 354 20.89 -20.37 3.86
C GLY A 354 20.27 -18.99 3.66
N GLN A 355 20.69 -18.01 4.46
CA GLN A 355 20.23 -16.61 4.37
C GLN A 355 20.42 -16.05 2.95
N ARG A 356 21.61 -16.20 2.35
CA ARG A 356 21.87 -15.75 0.97
C ARG A 356 20.99 -16.47 -0.08
N LYS A 357 20.61 -17.74 0.17
CA LYS A 357 19.70 -18.47 -0.73
C LYS A 357 18.30 -17.84 -0.68
N VAL A 358 17.77 -17.55 0.51
CA VAL A 358 16.47 -16.89 0.70
C VAL A 358 16.47 -15.50 0.06
N GLU A 359 17.49 -14.68 0.36
CA GLU A 359 17.66 -13.35 -0.26
C GLU A 359 17.65 -13.42 -1.80
N LYS A 360 18.35 -14.41 -2.37
CA LYS A 360 18.43 -14.59 -3.82
C LYS A 360 17.05 -14.94 -4.38
N VAL A 361 16.33 -15.89 -3.78
CA VAL A 361 15.00 -16.29 -4.23
C VAL A 361 14.06 -15.12 -4.21
N LEU A 362 14.04 -14.33 -3.12
CA LEU A 362 13.21 -13.13 -3.01
C LEU A 362 13.57 -12.10 -4.10
N LYS A 363 14.86 -11.80 -4.29
CA LYS A 363 15.32 -10.88 -5.32
C LYS A 363 14.93 -11.33 -6.73
N ASP A 364 15.06 -12.63 -7.02
CA ASP A 364 14.69 -13.18 -8.32
C ASP A 364 13.18 -13.14 -8.55
N ALA A 365 12.36 -13.44 -7.52
CA ALA A 365 10.92 -13.35 -7.57
C ALA A 365 10.40 -11.90 -7.72
N MET A 366 11.14 -10.91 -7.17
CA MET A 366 10.80 -9.49 -7.31
C MET A 366 11.16 -8.90 -8.69
N LYS A 367 11.99 -9.56 -9.51
CA LYS A 367 12.32 -9.08 -10.88
C LYS A 367 11.10 -9.01 -11.80
N VAL A 368 10.12 -9.87 -11.57
CA VAL A 368 8.88 -9.92 -12.37
C VAL A 368 7.97 -8.74 -12.05
N ASP A 369 8.15 -8.10 -10.89
CA ASP A 369 7.32 -7.01 -10.43
C ASP A 369 7.45 -5.75 -11.32
N LYS A 370 6.32 -5.11 -11.64
CA LYS A 370 6.28 -3.83 -12.37
C LYS A 370 6.67 -2.64 -11.49
N ALA A 371 6.50 -2.74 -10.16
CA ALA A 371 6.97 -1.73 -9.23
C ALA A 371 8.51 -1.79 -9.08
N ARG A 372 9.15 -0.66 -8.86
CA ARG A 372 10.55 -0.63 -8.47
C ARG A 372 10.65 -1.08 -7.03
N SER A 373 11.54 -2.02 -6.75
CA SER A 373 11.79 -2.51 -5.40
C SER A 373 13.29 -2.60 -5.12
N THR A 374 13.66 -2.34 -3.88
CA THR A 374 15.00 -2.56 -3.36
C THR A 374 14.89 -3.57 -2.23
N VAL A 375 15.61 -4.69 -2.34
CA VAL A 375 15.60 -5.77 -1.36
C VAL A 375 16.91 -5.74 -0.58
N GLY A 376 16.82 -5.59 0.73
CA GLY A 376 17.93 -5.56 1.66
C GLY A 376 18.64 -6.90 1.83
N ARG A 377 19.34 -7.04 2.93
CA ARG A 377 19.92 -8.31 3.43
C ARG A 377 19.21 -8.70 4.71
N ILE A 378 19.21 -9.98 5.03
CA ILE A 378 18.72 -10.48 6.32
C ILE A 378 19.65 -9.92 7.42
N SER A 379 19.07 -9.23 8.38
CA SER A 379 19.76 -8.68 9.53
C SER A 379 20.16 -9.78 10.54
N PRO A 380 21.02 -9.49 11.52
CA PRO A 380 21.31 -10.44 12.60
C PRO A 380 20.07 -10.89 13.40
N ASN A 381 19.00 -10.10 13.37
CA ASN A 381 17.73 -10.39 14.05
C ASN A 381 16.72 -11.15 13.15
N GLY A 382 17.13 -11.71 12.00
CA GLY A 382 16.24 -12.43 11.09
C GLY A 382 15.42 -11.55 10.15
N LEU A 383 15.41 -10.22 10.33
CA LEU A 383 14.58 -9.28 9.60
C LEU A 383 15.17 -8.93 8.22
N LEU A 384 14.32 -8.86 7.20
CA LEU A 384 14.68 -8.39 5.87
C LEU A 384 13.78 -7.23 5.44
N GLU A 385 14.39 -6.13 5.04
CA GLU A 385 13.69 -4.92 4.58
C GLU A 385 13.52 -4.92 3.06
N ILE A 386 12.32 -4.56 2.60
CA ILE A 386 11.99 -4.34 1.20
C ILE A 386 11.40 -2.94 1.08
N ASN A 387 11.97 -2.12 0.20
CA ASN A 387 11.37 -0.85 -0.18
C ASN A 387 10.76 -1.00 -1.57
N ARG A 388 9.43 -0.94 -1.68
CA ARG A 388 8.68 -1.10 -2.92
C ARG A 388 7.92 0.19 -3.26
N GLN A 389 8.12 0.69 -4.47
CA GLN A 389 7.39 1.87 -4.95
C GLN A 389 5.89 1.60 -4.98
N ARG A 390 5.08 2.49 -4.39
CA ARG A 390 3.61 2.45 -4.52
C ARG A 390 3.23 2.88 -5.93
N ILE A 391 2.56 2.00 -6.67
CA ILE A 391 2.02 2.31 -8.00
C ILE A 391 0.59 2.83 -7.86
N GLN A 392 -0.23 2.14 -7.08
CA GLN A 392 -1.62 2.49 -6.75
C GLN A 392 -1.83 2.34 -5.24
N GLN A 393 -3.01 2.68 -4.74
CA GLN A 393 -3.40 2.33 -3.38
C GLN A 393 -3.49 0.80 -3.26
N ALA A 394 -3.12 0.27 -2.10
CA ALA A 394 -3.23 -1.16 -1.82
C ALA A 394 -4.67 -1.65 -2.09
N LEU A 395 -4.79 -2.83 -2.66
CA LEU A 395 -6.07 -3.39 -3.11
C LEU A 395 -7.13 -3.40 -1.99
N GLN A 396 -6.74 -3.77 -0.78
CA GLN A 396 -7.62 -3.82 0.39
C GLN A 396 -8.20 -2.44 0.75
N LEU A 397 -7.42 -1.36 0.62
CA LEU A 397 -7.90 0.00 0.89
C LEU A 397 -8.91 0.51 -0.15
N ARG A 398 -8.94 -0.10 -1.33
CA ARG A 398 -9.84 0.25 -2.42
C ARG A 398 -11.18 -0.50 -2.38
N THR A 399 -11.15 -1.72 -1.85
CA THR A 399 -12.30 -2.65 -1.88
C THR A 399 -12.96 -2.84 -0.52
N HIS A 400 -12.31 -2.47 0.60
CA HIS A 400 -12.81 -2.68 1.94
C HIS A 400 -12.87 -1.37 2.72
N ARG A 401 -13.84 -1.29 3.64
CA ARG A 401 -13.97 -0.19 4.62
C ARG A 401 -13.46 -0.66 5.97
N PRO A 402 -12.88 0.22 6.80
CA PRO A 402 -12.54 -0.12 8.18
C PRO A 402 -13.77 -0.65 8.93
N CYS A 403 -13.59 -1.67 9.73
CA CYS A 403 -14.67 -2.22 10.56
C CYS A 403 -15.14 -1.14 11.57
N PRO A 404 -16.42 -0.74 11.59
CA PRO A 404 -16.89 0.31 12.48
C PRO A 404 -16.84 -0.11 13.95
N THR A 405 -16.88 -1.42 14.24
CA THR A 405 -16.85 -1.94 15.62
C THR A 405 -15.48 -1.84 16.26
N CYS A 406 -14.38 -2.07 15.53
CA CYS A 406 -13.02 -2.00 16.07
C CYS A 406 -12.15 -0.93 15.41
N ASN A 407 -12.68 -0.14 14.47
CA ASN A 407 -11.96 0.89 13.71
C ASN A 407 -10.63 0.39 13.11
N GLY A 408 -10.58 -0.90 12.73
CA GLY A 408 -9.40 -1.53 12.16
C GLY A 408 -8.42 -2.12 13.19
N VAL A 409 -8.65 -1.95 14.50
CA VAL A 409 -7.75 -2.44 15.57
C VAL A 409 -7.77 -3.96 15.70
N GLY A 410 -8.87 -4.62 15.32
CA GLY A 410 -9.04 -6.08 15.43
C GLY A 410 -9.26 -6.58 16.87
N ARG A 411 -9.38 -5.68 17.85
CA ARG A 411 -9.62 -5.98 19.27
C ARG A 411 -10.63 -5.00 19.83
N LEU A 412 -11.41 -5.48 20.79
CA LEU A 412 -12.35 -4.67 21.56
C LEU A 412 -11.94 -4.68 23.01
N ALA A 413 -12.22 -3.61 23.73
CA ALA A 413 -12.11 -3.60 25.19
C ALA A 413 -13.11 -4.63 25.78
N SER A 414 -12.73 -5.29 26.87
CA SER A 414 -13.65 -6.20 27.56
C SER A 414 -14.82 -5.43 28.13
N GLU A 415 -15.95 -6.11 28.28
CA GLU A 415 -17.17 -5.52 28.83
C GLU A 415 -16.94 -4.91 30.21
N GLU A 416 -16.22 -5.65 31.07
CA GLU A 416 -15.83 -5.21 32.40
C GLU A 416 -15.05 -3.89 32.37
N MET A 417 -14.07 -3.80 31.45
CA MET A 417 -13.21 -2.61 31.36
C MET A 417 -14.01 -1.37 30.91
N VAL A 418 -14.95 -1.56 29.97
CA VAL A 418 -15.84 -0.49 29.52
C VAL A 418 -16.79 -0.08 30.62
N CYS A 419 -17.46 -1.04 31.29
CA CYS A 419 -18.38 -0.76 32.39
C CYS A 419 -17.70 -0.03 33.56
N LEU A 420 -16.53 -0.48 34.00
CA LEU A 420 -15.75 0.20 35.05
C LEU A 420 -15.29 1.61 34.64
N SER A 421 -14.96 1.79 33.37
CA SER A 421 -14.62 3.12 32.83
C SER A 421 -15.82 4.06 32.86
N LEU A 422 -16.98 3.57 32.47
CA LEU A 422 -18.24 4.32 32.52
C LEU A 422 -18.61 4.70 33.96
N LEU A 423 -18.58 3.75 34.89
CA LEU A 423 -18.86 4.01 36.32
C LEU A 423 -17.97 5.11 36.88
N ARG A 424 -16.65 5.03 36.68
CA ARG A 424 -15.72 6.07 37.12
C ARG A 424 -16.03 7.45 36.53
N ARG A 425 -16.43 7.50 35.25
CA ARG A 425 -16.78 8.76 34.58
C ARG A 425 -18.10 9.34 35.10
N ILE A 426 -19.09 8.48 35.35
CA ILE A 426 -20.38 8.87 35.96
C ILE A 426 -20.10 9.41 37.37
N GLU A 427 -19.43 8.64 38.21
CA GLU A 427 -19.06 9.02 39.57
C GLU A 427 -18.30 10.34 39.63
N ALA A 428 -17.22 10.47 38.86
CA ALA A 428 -16.43 11.70 38.77
C ALA A 428 -17.27 12.92 38.38
N ARG A 429 -18.22 12.74 37.44
CA ARG A 429 -19.07 13.83 36.99
C ARG A 429 -20.15 14.15 38.01
N ALA A 430 -20.76 13.13 38.62
CA ALA A 430 -21.77 13.28 39.65
C ALA A 430 -21.20 13.94 40.92
N ALA A 431 -19.98 13.57 41.33
CA ALA A 431 -19.29 14.14 42.49
C ALA A 431 -19.06 15.67 42.38
N THR A 432 -19.11 16.25 41.18
CA THR A 432 -19.08 17.72 41.04
C THR A 432 -20.34 18.41 41.53
N GLY A 433 -21.42 17.69 41.80
CA GLY A 433 -22.75 18.21 42.21
C GLY A 433 -23.47 19.03 41.13
N SER A 434 -22.93 19.06 39.90
CA SER A 434 -23.44 19.89 38.81
C SER A 434 -24.49 19.21 37.94
N ILE A 435 -24.69 17.89 38.08
CA ILE A 435 -25.65 17.09 37.30
C ILE A 435 -26.76 16.55 38.17
N GLN A 436 -27.97 16.46 37.59
CA GLN A 436 -29.12 15.83 38.18
C GLN A 436 -29.27 14.38 37.71
N GLY A 437 -28.81 14.08 36.48
CA GLY A 437 -28.88 12.76 35.92
C GLY A 437 -27.98 12.57 34.72
N ALA A 438 -27.88 11.31 34.30
CA ALA A 438 -27.14 10.90 33.11
C ALA A 438 -27.98 9.89 32.32
N ARG A 439 -28.21 10.18 31.04
CA ARG A 439 -28.81 9.23 30.11
C ARG A 439 -27.72 8.66 29.25
N ILE A 440 -27.53 7.33 29.30
CA ILE A 440 -26.40 6.63 28.68
C ILE A 440 -26.94 5.63 27.67
N SER A 441 -26.71 5.89 26.37
CA SER A 441 -27.06 4.95 25.31
C SER A 441 -25.85 4.11 24.95
N LEU A 442 -25.98 2.79 24.99
CA LEU A 442 -24.94 1.80 24.81
C LEU A 442 -25.40 0.69 23.86
N HIS A 443 -24.43 -0.05 23.33
CA HIS A 443 -24.71 -1.35 22.70
C HIS A 443 -25.45 -2.27 23.70
N PRO A 444 -26.42 -3.10 23.27
CA PRO A 444 -27.23 -3.93 24.18
C PRO A 444 -26.40 -4.79 25.14
N GLU A 445 -25.31 -5.44 24.67
CA GLU A 445 -24.43 -6.25 25.53
C GLU A 445 -23.81 -5.43 26.67
N LEU A 446 -23.33 -4.23 26.39
CA LEU A 446 -22.75 -3.36 27.41
C LEU A 446 -23.80 -2.80 28.38
N ALA A 447 -24.99 -2.49 27.86
CA ALA A 447 -26.11 -2.04 28.69
C ALA A 447 -26.57 -3.16 29.66
N ASP A 448 -26.65 -4.39 29.17
CA ASP A 448 -27.02 -5.57 29.97
C ASP A 448 -25.94 -5.86 31.03
N ALA A 449 -24.65 -5.86 30.63
CA ALA A 449 -23.55 -6.04 31.56
C ALA A 449 -23.54 -4.97 32.67
N LEU A 450 -23.73 -3.69 32.32
CA LEU A 450 -23.73 -2.57 33.27
C LEU A 450 -24.91 -2.66 34.24
N GLN A 451 -26.13 -2.97 33.75
CA GLN A 451 -27.34 -3.06 34.57
C GLN A 451 -27.37 -4.31 35.46
N ASN A 452 -26.78 -5.42 35.03
CA ASN A 452 -26.86 -6.68 35.76
C ASN A 452 -25.66 -6.94 36.66
N HIS A 453 -24.45 -6.74 36.16
CA HIS A 453 -23.22 -7.01 36.91
C HIS A 453 -22.86 -5.89 37.88
N TYR A 454 -23.13 -4.63 37.50
CA TYR A 454 -22.75 -3.44 38.27
C TYR A 454 -23.95 -2.70 38.89
N ARG A 455 -25.08 -3.40 39.10
CA ARG A 455 -26.30 -2.83 39.67
C ARG A 455 -26.12 -2.18 41.02
N ARG A 456 -25.26 -2.77 41.87
CA ARG A 456 -25.03 -2.26 43.24
C ARG A 456 -24.25 -0.95 43.18
N GLU A 457 -23.20 -0.93 42.42
CA GLU A 457 -22.37 0.24 42.20
C GLU A 457 -23.14 1.42 41.60
N LEU A 458 -24.06 1.13 40.67
CA LEU A 458 -24.96 2.14 40.12
C LEU A 458 -25.89 2.70 41.19
N ALA A 459 -26.51 1.83 41.99
CA ALA A 459 -27.43 2.24 43.06
C ALA A 459 -26.72 3.02 44.18
N ASP A 460 -25.47 2.66 44.49
CA ASP A 460 -24.63 3.40 45.43
C ASP A 460 -24.33 4.81 44.91
N ILE A 461 -23.94 4.95 43.64
CA ILE A 461 -23.70 6.26 43.01
C ILE A 461 -24.97 7.11 43.01
N GLU A 462 -26.12 6.54 42.63
CA GLU A 462 -27.42 7.24 42.63
C GLU A 462 -27.81 7.75 44.02
N SER A 463 -27.66 6.88 45.04
CA SER A 463 -28.01 7.21 46.40
C SER A 463 -27.06 8.20 47.07
N GLU A 464 -25.74 8.03 46.89
CA GLU A 464 -24.71 8.86 47.53
C GLU A 464 -24.60 10.26 46.90
N LEU A 465 -24.76 10.33 45.59
CA LEU A 465 -24.55 11.58 44.82
C LEU A 465 -25.89 12.20 44.39
N SER A 466 -27.04 11.56 44.73
CA SER A 466 -28.40 12.00 44.42
C SER A 466 -28.55 12.31 42.90
N VAL A 467 -28.12 11.42 42.06
CA VAL A 467 -28.22 11.51 40.58
C VAL A 467 -29.11 10.37 40.08
N GLU A 468 -29.79 10.58 38.95
CA GLU A 468 -30.56 9.55 38.27
C GLU A 468 -29.77 9.03 37.07
N ILE A 469 -29.59 7.71 36.96
CA ILE A 469 -28.85 7.08 35.88
C ILE A 469 -29.78 6.24 35.01
N GLU A 470 -30.03 6.69 33.79
CA GLU A 470 -30.86 5.98 32.82
C GLU A 470 -29.93 5.30 31.78
N ILE A 471 -30.00 3.96 31.69
CA ILE A 471 -29.23 3.17 30.73
C ILE A 471 -30.16 2.68 29.62
N ILE A 472 -29.84 3.04 28.37
CA ILE A 472 -30.64 2.71 27.19
C ILE A 472 -29.85 1.77 26.29
N ALA A 473 -30.39 0.56 26.09
CA ALA A 473 -29.87 -0.37 25.11
C ALA A 473 -30.24 0.07 23.69
N THR A 474 -29.26 0.36 22.85
CA THR A 474 -29.45 0.87 21.49
C THR A 474 -28.78 -0.05 20.48
N ALA A 475 -29.57 -0.86 19.74
CA ALA A 475 -29.06 -1.85 18.79
C ALA A 475 -28.29 -1.25 17.58
N GLY A 476 -28.44 0.04 17.31
CA GLY A 476 -27.73 0.74 16.22
C GLY A 476 -26.36 1.30 16.60
N LEU A 477 -25.92 1.17 17.85
CA LEU A 477 -24.60 1.58 18.29
C LEU A 477 -23.61 0.41 18.18
N HIS A 478 -22.39 0.69 17.69
CA HIS A 478 -21.29 -0.28 17.76
C HIS A 478 -20.72 -0.31 19.19
N ARG A 479 -20.09 -1.42 19.58
CA ARG A 479 -19.57 -1.60 20.94
C ARG A 479 -18.65 -0.49 21.48
N PRO A 480 -17.78 0.16 20.69
CA PRO A 480 -16.98 1.29 21.19
C PRO A 480 -17.76 2.59 21.32
N ASP A 481 -18.94 2.68 20.67
CA ASP A 481 -19.68 3.93 20.64
C ASP A 481 -20.56 4.05 21.89
N GLU A 482 -20.55 5.21 22.50
CA GLU A 482 -21.38 5.58 23.63
C GLU A 482 -21.94 6.98 23.43
N ARG A 483 -23.17 7.20 23.88
CA ARG A 483 -23.77 8.53 23.93
C ARG A 483 -24.19 8.81 25.36
N ILE A 484 -23.59 9.83 25.98
CA ILE A 484 -23.89 10.24 27.35
C ILE A 484 -24.50 11.64 27.31
N GLU A 485 -25.73 11.76 27.70
CA GLU A 485 -26.46 13.01 27.85
C GLU A 485 -26.53 13.37 29.35
N TRP A 486 -25.82 14.45 29.71
CA TRP A 486 -25.76 14.92 31.08
C TRP A 486 -26.89 15.93 31.34
N GLN A 487 -27.77 15.61 32.29
CA GLN A 487 -28.82 16.51 32.75
C GLN A 487 -28.24 17.43 33.84
N LYS A 488 -28.20 18.74 33.57
CA LYS A 488 -27.63 19.72 34.51
C LYS A 488 -28.63 20.06 35.60
N ARG A 489 -28.15 20.27 36.83
CA ARG A 489 -28.92 20.84 37.94
C ARG A 489 -29.04 22.34 37.80
N ASP A 490 -30.21 22.90 38.18
CA ASP A 490 -30.41 24.36 38.23
C ASP A 490 -29.54 25.02 39.31
N LYS A 491 -29.34 24.31 40.45
CA LYS A 491 -28.49 24.77 41.56
C LYS A 491 -27.50 23.67 41.92
N PRO A 492 -26.17 23.91 41.79
CA PRO A 492 -25.17 22.92 42.18
C PRO A 492 -25.28 22.57 43.66
N VAL A 493 -25.22 21.28 43.99
CA VAL A 493 -25.13 20.79 45.36
C VAL A 493 -23.63 20.72 45.73
N PRO A 494 -23.25 21.15 46.95
CA PRO A 494 -21.86 21.03 47.37
C PRO A 494 -21.39 19.57 47.30
N PRO A 495 -20.15 19.30 46.89
CA PRO A 495 -19.65 17.93 46.78
C PRO A 495 -19.73 17.22 48.12
N PRO A 496 -20.05 15.91 48.17
CA PRO A 496 -20.11 15.14 49.38
C PRO A 496 -18.78 15.20 50.12
N LYS A 497 -18.87 15.27 51.47
CA LYS A 497 -17.66 15.24 52.30
C LYS A 497 -16.99 13.86 52.14
N PRO A 498 -15.65 13.78 52.03
CA PRO A 498 -14.98 12.50 51.97
C PRO A 498 -15.32 11.63 53.19
N LYS A 499 -15.70 10.38 52.96
CA LYS A 499 -16.08 9.42 54.02
C LYS A 499 -14.97 9.14 55.03
N GLN A 500 -13.73 9.37 54.64
CA GLN A 500 -12.56 9.23 55.51
C GLN A 500 -11.57 10.38 55.24
N PRO A 501 -10.85 10.88 56.28
CA PRO A 501 -9.77 11.85 56.07
C PRO A 501 -8.71 11.23 55.16
N ALA A 502 -8.15 12.05 54.26
CA ALA A 502 -7.06 11.60 53.43
C ALA A 502 -5.92 11.06 54.31
N ILE A 503 -5.61 9.78 54.20
CA ILE A 503 -4.46 9.19 54.87
C ILE A 503 -3.22 9.72 54.14
N THR A 504 -2.50 10.64 54.80
CA THR A 504 -1.26 11.16 54.26
C THR A 504 -0.14 10.24 54.72
N PHE A 505 0.33 9.42 53.84
CA PHE A 505 1.51 8.59 54.11
C PHE A 505 2.77 9.48 54.06
N GLN A 506 3.52 9.49 55.15
CA GLN A 506 4.78 10.21 55.20
C GLN A 506 5.93 9.19 55.20
N PRO A 507 6.95 9.33 54.35
CA PRO A 507 8.00 8.31 54.24
C PRO A 507 8.77 8.02 55.54
N TRP A 508 8.74 8.96 56.55
CA TRP A 508 9.36 8.73 57.86
C TRP A 508 8.52 7.88 58.80
N ASP A 509 7.24 7.62 58.49
CA ASP A 509 6.43 6.71 59.33
C ASP A 509 6.91 5.25 59.20
N LEU A 510 7.69 4.91 58.19
CA LEU A 510 8.38 3.62 58.05
C LEU A 510 9.61 3.49 58.95
N ALA A 511 10.31 4.60 59.24
CA ALA A 511 11.53 4.56 60.07
C ALA A 511 11.26 4.30 61.56
N SER A 512 10.00 4.37 62.02
CA SER A 512 9.61 4.07 63.41
C SER A 512 9.15 2.62 63.63
N MET A 513 9.15 1.78 62.57
CA MET A 513 8.75 0.38 62.67
C MET A 513 9.92 -0.60 62.54
N GLU A 514 11.16 -0.09 62.41
CA GLU A 514 12.37 -0.95 62.27
C GLU A 514 13.09 -1.30 63.60
N ASP A 515 12.52 -0.94 64.78
CA ASP A 515 13.13 -1.25 66.10
C ASP A 515 12.29 -2.28 66.90
N GLU A 516 11.70 -3.30 66.27
CA GLU A 516 11.28 -4.51 66.97
C GLU A 516 12.16 -5.67 66.50
N GLU A 517 13.16 -5.89 67.29
CA GLU A 517 14.09 -7.02 67.52
C GLU A 517 13.90 -8.26 66.65
N ASP A 518 14.90 -8.49 65.77
CA ASP A 518 15.21 -9.78 65.19
C ASP A 518 15.45 -10.84 66.32
N GLU A 519 14.45 -11.64 66.59
CA GLU A 519 14.67 -12.97 67.21
C GLU A 519 15.13 -13.90 66.07
N GLU A 520 16.44 -14.18 66.09
CA GLU A 520 17.07 -15.22 65.28
C GLU A 520 16.47 -16.59 65.64
N GLU A 521 15.58 -17.13 64.86
CA GLU A 521 15.25 -18.56 64.84
C GLU A 521 16.32 -19.29 64.02
N ASP A 522 17.23 -19.94 64.74
CA ASP A 522 18.16 -20.98 64.27
C ASP A 522 17.36 -22.12 63.60
N PHE A 523 17.38 -22.24 62.29
CA PHE A 523 17.00 -23.46 61.59
C PHE A 523 18.24 -24.32 61.38
N GLU A 524 18.35 -25.38 62.22
CA GLU A 524 19.28 -26.48 62.03
C GLU A 524 19.05 -27.19 60.73
N GLU A 525 20.02 -27.21 59.82
CA GLU A 525 20.09 -28.05 58.65
C GLU A 525 20.35 -29.50 59.05
N GLU A 526 19.38 -30.39 58.93
CA GLU A 526 19.57 -31.84 58.94
C GLU A 526 20.25 -32.30 57.65
N GLU A 527 21.55 -32.61 57.75
CA GLU A 527 22.27 -33.40 56.74
C GLU A 527 21.82 -34.87 56.77
N GLY A 528 21.18 -35.31 55.72
CA GLY A 528 20.90 -36.73 55.42
C GLY A 528 22.02 -37.36 54.63
N GLU A 529 22.84 -38.16 55.28
CA GLU A 529 23.83 -39.06 54.67
C GLU A 529 23.18 -40.11 53.78
N GLU A 530 23.69 -40.30 52.55
CA GLU A 530 23.69 -41.61 51.91
C GLU A 530 25.05 -41.90 51.27
N GLN A 531 25.60 -43.00 51.75
CA GLN A 531 26.88 -43.64 51.44
C GLN A 531 26.93 -44.24 50.05
N GLY A 532 28.12 -44.25 49.46
CA GLY A 532 28.50 -45.40 48.67
C GLY A 532 29.48 -45.18 47.53
N GLY A 533 30.77 -45.54 47.74
CA GLY A 533 31.55 -46.18 46.69
C GLY A 533 32.86 -45.53 46.20
N ARG A 534 33.91 -45.84 46.94
CA ARG A 534 35.35 -45.99 46.59
C ARG A 534 35.77 -46.03 45.12
N SER A 535 36.84 -45.29 44.73
CA SER A 535 38.23 -45.84 44.50
C SER A 535 39.16 -44.69 44.09
N GLN A 536 40.14 -44.40 44.83
CA GLN A 536 41.61 -44.56 44.82
C GLN A 536 42.33 -44.10 43.55
N GLY A 537 43.31 -43.24 43.73
CA GLY A 537 44.51 -43.08 42.92
C GLY A 537 45.02 -41.66 42.84
N ALA A 538 45.78 -41.21 43.82
CA ALA A 538 47.22 -40.95 43.90
C ALA A 538 47.77 -39.74 43.13
N ALA A 539 48.17 -38.71 43.87
CA ALA A 539 49.51 -38.18 44.03
C ALA A 539 50.10 -37.19 43.01
N GLY A 540 50.64 -36.10 43.52
CA GLY A 540 51.73 -35.30 42.98
C GLY A 540 51.43 -33.83 43.00
N GLU A 541 51.69 -33.17 44.14
CA GLU A 541 52.80 -32.28 44.53
C GLU A 541 53.12 -31.17 43.53
N GLY A 542 53.09 -29.92 44.10
CA GLY A 542 54.16 -28.96 43.88
C GLY A 542 53.72 -27.59 43.46
N GLY A 543 53.65 -26.64 44.38
CA GLY A 543 54.59 -25.53 44.47
C GLY A 543 54.05 -24.20 43.95
N GLU A 544 53.82 -23.37 44.95
CA GLU A 544 54.35 -22.01 45.21
C GLU A 544 54.06 -20.87 44.20
N GLU A 545 53.34 -19.92 44.76
CA GLU A 545 53.70 -18.51 45.06
C GLU A 545 53.94 -17.56 43.86
N GLY A 546 53.30 -16.38 43.97
CA GLY A 546 53.81 -15.18 43.37
C GLY A 546 52.80 -14.08 43.11
N GLU A 547 52.74 -13.17 44.01
CA GLU A 547 52.08 -11.85 44.00
C GLU A 547 52.28 -10.99 42.75
N GLY A 548 51.39 -10.03 42.56
CA GLY A 548 51.77 -8.75 41.99
C GLY A 548 50.80 -8.13 40.98
N GLY A 549 50.00 -7.20 41.45
CA GLY A 549 49.35 -6.22 40.54
C GLY A 549 50.30 -5.06 40.23
N PRO A 550 49.88 -3.88 39.85
CA PRO A 550 49.06 -3.50 38.66
C PRO A 550 49.82 -2.52 37.74
N GLY A 551 49.37 -2.24 36.55
CA GLY A 551 50.04 -1.18 35.80
C GLY A 551 49.63 -0.94 34.37
N LYS A 552 48.77 0.01 34.19
CA LYS A 552 48.78 1.14 33.24
C LYS A 552 49.51 1.04 31.89
N ARG A 553 48.72 1.37 30.82
CA ARG A 553 48.99 2.38 29.76
C ARG A 553 49.80 2.04 28.52
N ARG A 554 49.20 2.49 27.41
CA ARG A 554 49.74 3.17 26.20
C ARG A 554 49.99 2.36 24.95
N ARG A 555 49.14 2.65 23.93
CA ARG A 555 49.39 3.48 22.72
C ARG A 555 50.43 2.99 21.73
N ARG A 556 49.95 3.06 20.50
CA ARG A 556 50.65 3.43 19.24
C ARG A 556 51.11 2.31 18.30
N ARG A 557 50.45 2.32 17.12
CA ARG A 557 50.87 2.91 15.82
C ARG A 557 51.62 1.98 14.89
N ARG A 558 51.04 1.96 13.65
CA ARG A 558 51.67 2.05 12.34
C ARG A 558 52.46 0.87 11.75
N GLY A 559 52.01 0.50 10.53
CA GLY A 559 52.79 0.63 9.31
C GLY A 559 53.13 -0.75 8.77
N GLY A 560 52.85 -1.10 7.56
CA GLY A 560 53.27 -0.66 6.32
C GLY A 560 53.52 -1.84 5.40
N ARG A 561 52.95 -1.74 4.25
CA ARG A 561 53.55 -1.92 2.91
C ARG A 561 54.31 -3.20 2.51
N LYS A 562 53.77 -3.76 1.38
CA LYS A 562 54.52 -4.15 0.14
C LYS A 562 55.12 -5.57 0.11
N ARG A 563 54.92 -6.39 -0.91
CA ARG A 563 55.17 -6.38 -2.33
C ARG A 563 55.14 -7.80 -2.90
N LYS A 564 54.45 -7.97 -4.06
CA LYS A 564 54.85 -8.60 -5.32
C LYS A 564 55.73 -9.86 -5.32
N LYS A 565 55.28 -10.94 -6.06
CA LYS A 565 55.72 -11.36 -7.40
C LYS A 565 55.22 -12.79 -7.68
N LYS A 566 54.51 -12.99 -8.79
CA LYS A 566 54.91 -13.53 -10.11
C LYS A 566 55.49 -14.96 -10.11
N GLY A 567 54.81 -15.82 -10.89
CA GLY A 567 55.38 -17.04 -11.44
C GLY A 567 54.30 -17.97 -12.01
N ALA A 568 54.09 -17.97 -13.29
CA ALA A 568 53.59 -19.07 -14.13
C ALA A 568 54.82 -19.70 -14.82
N PRO A 569 54.74 -20.75 -15.67
CA PRO A 569 53.73 -21.73 -16.02
C PRO A 569 54.31 -23.17 -16.08
N GLY A 570 53.50 -24.17 -16.45
CA GLY A 570 54.02 -25.51 -16.79
C GLY A 570 52.87 -26.47 -17.15
N GLU A 571 52.88 -26.84 -18.29
CA GLU A 571 52.24 -27.67 -19.28
C GLU A 571 52.15 -29.17 -18.92
N ASN A 572 51.18 -29.79 -19.62
CA ASN A 572 51.16 -31.13 -20.21
C ASN A 572 50.66 -32.35 -19.42
N GLY A 573 49.70 -32.99 -20.07
CA GLY A 573 49.58 -34.45 -20.04
C GLY A 573 48.21 -35.02 -20.37
N ASN A 574 48.02 -35.36 -21.61
CA ASN A 574 47.03 -36.24 -22.25
C ASN A 574 46.59 -37.47 -21.47
N GLY A 575 45.36 -37.90 -21.74
CA GLY A 575 44.89 -39.26 -21.47
C GLY A 575 43.42 -39.47 -21.79
N ALA A 576 43.13 -39.84 -23.02
CA ALA A 576 41.84 -40.34 -23.48
C ALA A 576 41.47 -41.69 -22.85
N HIS A 577 40.17 -41.97 -22.66
CA HIS A 577 39.51 -43.24 -23.03
C HIS A 577 38.00 -43.16 -22.83
N GLU A 578 37.26 -43.39 -23.90
CA GLU A 578 35.88 -43.92 -24.02
C GLU A 578 35.88 -45.46 -23.83
N PRO A 579 34.75 -46.20 -24.00
CA PRO A 579 33.30 -45.95 -23.80
C PRO A 579 32.54 -47.08 -23.03
N ALA A 580 31.22 -46.97 -23.01
CA ALA A 580 30.08 -47.75 -22.56
C ALA A 580 30.18 -49.30 -22.51
N PRO A 581 29.22 -50.04 -21.85
CA PRO A 581 27.96 -50.38 -22.56
C PRO A 581 26.67 -50.46 -21.72
N GLU A 582 25.59 -50.60 -22.49
CA GLU A 582 24.18 -50.84 -22.22
C GLU A 582 23.83 -51.97 -21.25
N GLY A 583 22.68 -51.84 -20.60
CA GLY A 583 22.01 -52.89 -19.82
C GLY A 583 20.52 -52.59 -19.59
N GLU A 584 19.75 -53.33 -20.25
CA GLU A 584 18.32 -53.65 -20.36
C GLU A 584 17.33 -53.28 -19.26
N ARG A 585 16.08 -52.98 -19.76
CA ARG A 585 14.82 -52.76 -19.02
C ARG A 585 14.27 -54.05 -18.40
N PRO A 586 13.30 -53.94 -17.47
CA PRO A 586 12.02 -54.58 -17.78
C PRO A 586 10.79 -53.67 -17.60
N ARG A 587 9.79 -53.98 -18.44
CA ARG A 587 8.43 -53.46 -18.48
C ARG A 587 7.60 -53.98 -17.30
N SER A 588 6.67 -53.18 -16.82
CA SER A 588 5.42 -53.67 -16.26
C SER A 588 4.27 -52.70 -16.54
N ASP A 589 3.21 -53.28 -17.06
CA ASP A 589 1.93 -52.71 -17.45
C ASP A 589 1.14 -52.16 -16.24
N ALA A 590 0.44 -51.05 -16.42
CA ALA A 590 -0.83 -50.80 -15.73
C ALA A 590 -1.64 -49.69 -16.40
N HIS A 591 -2.73 -50.09 -16.98
CA HIS A 591 -4.05 -49.47 -17.14
C HIS A 591 -4.20 -48.00 -17.57
N LEU A 592 -4.60 -47.87 -18.83
CA LEU A 592 -5.27 -46.75 -19.47
C LEU A 592 -6.64 -46.49 -18.81
N ALA A 593 -6.91 -45.26 -18.43
CA ALA A 593 -8.24 -44.70 -18.28
C ALA A 593 -8.49 -43.63 -19.38
N PRO A 594 -9.72 -43.46 -19.86
CA PRO A 594 -9.98 -42.89 -21.18
C PRO A 594 -9.86 -41.37 -21.21
N VAL A 595 -9.29 -40.91 -22.32
CA VAL A 595 -9.24 -39.50 -22.75
C VAL A 595 -10.64 -39.09 -23.15
N LEU A 596 -11.23 -38.08 -22.50
CA LEU A 596 -12.41 -37.37 -22.99
C LEU A 596 -11.96 -36.36 -24.03
N GLU A 597 -12.36 -36.61 -25.24
CA GLU A 597 -12.25 -35.72 -26.39
C GLU A 597 -13.07 -34.43 -26.12
N GLY A 598 -12.44 -33.28 -26.34
CA GLY A 598 -13.11 -31.99 -26.27
C GLY A 598 -14.00 -31.76 -27.50
N PRO A 599 -15.06 -30.92 -27.37
CA PRO A 599 -15.98 -30.67 -28.48
C PRO A 599 -15.33 -29.86 -29.60
N GLU A 600 -15.61 -30.26 -30.82
CA GLU A 600 -15.24 -29.63 -32.09
C GLU A 600 -15.80 -28.20 -32.18
N LEU A 601 -14.97 -27.28 -32.70
CA LEU A 601 -15.34 -25.93 -33.07
C LEU A 601 -16.28 -25.99 -34.28
N VAL A 602 -17.49 -25.50 -34.09
CA VAL A 602 -18.43 -25.24 -35.20
C VAL A 602 -18.10 -23.90 -35.83
N GLU A 603 -17.59 -23.92 -37.05
CA GLU A 603 -17.52 -22.73 -37.92
C GLU A 603 -18.94 -22.31 -38.34
N ALA A 604 -19.31 -21.07 -38.08
CA ALA A 604 -20.55 -20.48 -38.56
C ALA A 604 -20.37 -19.97 -40.01
N PRO A 605 -21.36 -20.20 -40.91
CA PRO A 605 -21.27 -19.76 -42.29
C PRO A 605 -21.49 -18.26 -42.46
N ALA A 606 -20.74 -17.68 -43.40
CA ALA A 606 -20.90 -16.33 -43.87
C ALA A 606 -22.30 -16.15 -44.53
N GLY A 607 -23.11 -15.28 -43.92
CA GLY A 607 -24.38 -14.81 -44.50
C GLY A 607 -24.27 -13.34 -44.81
N SER A 608 -24.40 -13.05 -46.12
CA SER A 608 -24.64 -11.73 -46.69
C SER A 608 -25.99 -11.20 -46.23
N PHE A 609 -26.04 -9.96 -45.80
CA PHE A 609 -27.30 -9.20 -45.78
C PHE A 609 -27.09 -7.87 -46.48
N ASP A 610 -27.99 -7.71 -47.43
CA ASP A 610 -28.18 -6.58 -48.34
C ASP A 610 -28.70 -5.35 -47.57
N ASP A 611 -28.40 -4.18 -48.17
CA ASP A 611 -28.94 -2.86 -47.88
C ASP A 611 -30.47 -2.83 -48.02
N GLU A 612 -31.18 -2.21 -47.10
CA GLU A 612 -32.44 -1.52 -47.33
C GLU A 612 -32.48 -0.24 -46.49
N GLU A 613 -32.51 0.89 -47.23
CA GLU A 613 -32.95 2.23 -46.83
C GLU A 613 -34.46 2.23 -46.59
N ASP A 614 -34.93 2.97 -45.57
CA ASP A 614 -36.24 3.66 -45.48
C ASP A 614 -36.20 4.55 -44.23
N ASP A 615 -36.14 5.82 -44.33
CA ASP A 615 -37.03 6.95 -44.69
C ASP A 615 -38.08 7.28 -43.59
N GLU A 616 -38.00 8.53 -43.16
CA GLU A 616 -39.01 9.47 -42.65
C GLU A 616 -39.84 9.19 -41.39
N GLY A 617 -39.88 10.23 -40.54
CA GLY A 617 -40.89 10.42 -39.49
C GLY A 617 -40.59 11.57 -38.54
N GLU A 618 -40.71 12.82 -39.04
CA GLU A 618 -40.94 14.01 -38.19
C GLU A 618 -42.26 13.84 -37.41
N ASP A 619 -42.31 14.24 -36.16
CA ASP A 619 -43.51 14.84 -35.57
C ASP A 619 -43.16 15.72 -34.36
N ASP A 620 -43.49 16.99 -34.56
CA ASP A 620 -43.68 18.06 -33.58
C ASP A 620 -44.58 17.68 -32.40
N PHE A 621 -44.29 18.23 -31.21
CA PHE A 621 -45.32 18.80 -30.36
C PHE A 621 -44.81 19.93 -29.46
N GLU A 622 -45.52 21.04 -29.61
CA GLU A 622 -45.43 22.34 -28.99
C GLU A 622 -45.80 22.39 -27.49
N LYS A 623 -45.19 23.41 -26.87
CA LYS A 623 -45.74 24.44 -25.96
C LYS A 623 -46.55 24.06 -24.71
N GLY A 624 -46.19 24.70 -23.62
CA GLY A 624 -47.00 25.02 -22.45
C GLY A 624 -46.27 25.95 -21.48
N ALA A 625 -46.52 27.23 -21.65
CA ALA A 625 -46.09 28.33 -20.82
C ALA A 625 -47.04 28.52 -19.62
N GLU A 626 -46.63 29.43 -18.75
CA GLU A 626 -47.37 30.32 -17.79
C GLU A 626 -47.01 30.00 -16.33
N GLU A 627 -46.45 30.90 -15.62
CA GLU A 627 -46.74 32.24 -15.08
C GLU A 627 -47.11 32.17 -13.58
N GLY A 628 -46.64 33.17 -12.85
CA GLY A 628 -47.13 33.60 -11.53
C GLY A 628 -45.97 33.81 -10.54
N ALA A 629 -45.35 34.88 -10.38
CA ALA A 629 -45.66 36.28 -9.97
C ALA A 629 -45.73 36.47 -8.47
N GLU A 630 -44.91 37.46 -8.01
CA GLU A 630 -45.13 38.43 -6.93
C GLU A 630 -45.02 37.94 -5.46
N ALA A 631 -44.53 38.71 -4.52
CA ALA A 631 -44.04 40.10 -4.42
C ALA A 631 -43.44 40.34 -3.03
N ALA A 632 -42.56 41.34 -2.98
CA ALA A 632 -42.40 42.39 -1.95
C ALA A 632 -42.07 41.98 -0.50
N GLY A 633 -41.25 42.62 0.20
CA GLY A 633 -40.74 43.94 0.38
C GLY A 633 -39.91 44.05 1.64
N ALA A 634 -39.03 44.90 1.61
CA ALA A 634 -38.75 46.16 2.28
C ALA A 634 -37.91 46.10 3.56
N GLU A 635 -36.75 46.69 3.45
CA GLU A 635 -36.20 47.85 4.20
C GLU A 635 -35.80 47.67 5.68
N GLY A 636 -34.61 48.21 5.97
CA GLY A 636 -34.20 48.60 7.31
C GLY A 636 -32.69 48.86 7.44
N GLU A 637 -32.32 50.07 7.13
CA GLU A 637 -31.03 50.73 7.32
C GLU A 637 -30.53 50.74 8.77
N GLY A 638 -29.22 50.92 8.95
CA GLY A 638 -28.66 51.43 10.20
C GLY A 638 -27.17 51.23 10.43
N GLU A 639 -26.32 52.03 9.83
CA GLU A 639 -25.00 52.42 10.35
C GLU A 639 -25.19 53.63 11.32
N PRO A 640 -24.15 54.17 12.06
CA PRO A 640 -22.75 53.82 12.27
C PRO A 640 -22.26 54.05 13.73
N GLY A 641 -20.99 53.78 14.01
CA GLY A 641 -20.35 54.29 15.22
C GLY A 641 -18.90 53.88 15.46
N LYS A 642 -17.96 54.67 15.08
CA LYS A 642 -16.57 54.79 15.62
C LYS A 642 -16.57 55.89 16.68
N PRO A 643 -15.52 56.18 17.53
CA PRO A 643 -14.11 55.75 17.57
C PRO A 643 -13.51 55.67 19.02
N GLY A 644 -12.17 55.39 19.10
CA GLY A 644 -11.33 55.82 20.23
C GLY A 644 -10.18 54.89 20.58
N THR A 645 -9.01 55.07 20.11
CA THR A 645 -7.76 55.72 20.64
C THR A 645 -7.04 55.01 21.80
N GLY A 646 -5.74 54.82 21.65
CA GLY A 646 -4.69 54.62 22.65
C GLY A 646 -3.86 53.35 22.41
N GLY A 647 -2.68 53.29 21.96
CA GLY A 647 -1.51 54.13 22.16
C GLY A 647 -0.62 53.55 23.28
N THR A 648 0.40 52.78 22.96
CA THR A 648 1.70 52.90 23.61
C THR A 648 2.79 52.05 22.98
N LYS A 649 3.89 52.71 22.74
CA LYS A 649 5.21 52.24 22.27
C LYS A 649 5.98 51.48 23.39
N ARG A 650 6.88 50.58 23.03
CA ARG A 650 8.31 50.52 23.43
C ARG A 650 8.94 49.19 23.07
N ARG A 651 9.93 49.26 22.28
CA ARG A 651 11.43 49.27 22.35
C ARG A 651 12.08 47.89 22.27
N ARG A 652 12.78 47.70 21.13
CA ARG A 652 14.17 47.24 20.91
C ARG A 652 14.88 46.44 22.02
N ARG A 653 15.49 45.28 21.61
CA ARG A 653 16.95 45.07 21.76
C ARG A 653 17.46 43.97 20.86
N ARG A 654 18.50 44.31 20.07
CA ARG A 654 19.50 43.52 19.37
C ARG A 654 20.42 42.80 20.38
N ARG A 655 20.95 41.60 19.98
CA ARG A 655 22.38 41.17 20.09
C ARG A 655 22.45 39.81 19.44
N ARG A 656 23.14 39.60 18.37
CA ARG A 656 24.55 39.52 17.96
C ARG A 656 25.33 38.39 18.64
N ARG A 657 25.85 37.50 17.74
CA ARG A 657 27.16 36.80 17.72
C ARG A 657 27.28 35.57 18.60
N ARG A 658 27.89 34.53 18.20
CA ARG A 658 29.04 33.98 17.41
C ARG A 658 29.16 32.54 17.88
N LYS A 659 29.53 31.53 17.24
CA LYS A 659 30.55 31.06 16.29
C LYS A 659 29.99 29.89 15.46
#